data_a3be05f2c803037b3efde62b1f52809e
#
_entry.id   a3be05f2c803037b3efde62b1f52809e
#
_cell.length_a   1.000
_cell.length_b   1.000
_cell.length_c   1.000
_cell.angle_alpha   90.00
_cell.angle_beta   90.00
_cell.angle_gamma   90.00
#
_symmetry.space_group_name_H-M   'P 1'
#
loop_
_entity.id
_entity.type
_entity.pdbx_description
1 polymer ?
#
loop_
_entity_poly.entity_id
_entity_poly.type
_entity_poly.pdbx_seq_one_letter_code
_entity_poly.pdbx_strand_id
1 'polypeptide(L)'
;MKHSSLALSLLALCVSQAVSATMTQTDIKREEIIIFSRQGEGEAQLNQAIPQLQKLYQQTHDSKVRDDLITLLVRQSRFQEAVDVCTSCTNSHFSENELENLAKAYRMVKNPQKSLALYSLLAQKQPNNPNGLLGKGLVATELGEYAKAKQALNQYRTRFGADDAFKEANSYLLNKTEPDVAKLGRWQDELKENPKNTRLALDLYRLSAKLSVRPLQDKLVATYPELFSEKDKRWLAHDEIITSIRGNTSLKNAELEQAYQQLSDLMAQTDSQNPLYIQALSDRIAVANRLNDNKKVMADYRHLTELNQPIPAYVQEAYGDTLLRQGSPHQALAVYQEMEAEARKASPTKEVRSALLFKLVAASSDAGLFKQAQHYQDQIKEPPQIWDFTKTTRLANPNYDRSFYNQVNLHNWRGNKTQAYSLLENRLTNITPGDPWAMLAYSELEASRHRYDDAVEMAEKAKFYLKEEEQIFYRNQLGSIALAQGNYAYVKKLVNSYSEKDKEDSTSFLKQYQEARRGRFTASLGISHPKDVLPAKTASNELTQEYYLSSPMTEDGHYVYAHQFEARVPTDSETLRLQRFGLGAHANFYPFNLGMELGSGTRLNKKSYASFNIDYLLNQYWQFSAAANINNQSTPIKAIRQGVYANDYGFSTAYTFSNRFQVGAGVNQMKLDDGNTRKMANVWLNVETYKHDRWTLNNGVRYDFQRNQFTPSAYYYNPAKTQSLEFSSDLSYYQPFDYGVTLTHHLRGNVGRNKQLEQTNVTNNWCNQNWCERKNSATTWAVSYGHDWKLNKKISLSYEIGRKKNMYDGVSEMNNYGNVNLSVSF
;
A
#
# COMPACT_ATOMS: atom_id res chain seq x y z
N MET A 1 81.67 -50.22 9.99
CA MET A 1 81.29 -48.81 9.96
C MET A 1 82.39 -47.93 10.62
N LYS A 2 83.61 -47.95 10.07
CA LYS A 2 84.76 -47.14 10.62
C LYS A 2 85.76 -46.73 9.46
N HIS A 3 85.30 -46.61 8.27
CA HIS A 3 86.21 -46.24 7.13
C HIS A 3 85.66 -45.06 6.24
N SER A 4 84.60 -44.32 6.64
CA SER A 4 84.06 -43.20 5.89
C SER A 4 84.48 -41.81 6.39
N SER A 5 85.10 -41.70 7.58
CA SER A 5 85.61 -40.42 8.12
C SER A 5 86.93 -39.94 7.68
N LEU A 6 87.75 -40.82 7.03
CA LEU A 6 89.12 -40.42 6.48
C LEU A 6 89.08 -39.89 5.07
N ALA A 7 88.07 -40.23 4.26
CA ALA A 7 87.94 -39.75 2.88
C ALA A 7 87.44 -38.31 2.78
N LEU A 8 86.64 -37.85 3.77
CA LEU A 8 86.18 -36.44 3.74
C LEU A 8 87.25 -35.45 4.21
N SER A 9 88.26 -35.90 5.00
CA SER A 9 89.31 -35.01 5.49
C SER A 9 90.37 -34.78 4.40
N LEU A 10 90.60 -35.70 3.45
CA LEU A 10 91.52 -35.56 2.31
C LEU A 10 90.93 -34.77 1.14
N LEU A 11 89.64 -34.75 0.96
CA LEU A 11 89.00 -33.89 -0.01
C LEU A 11 88.96 -32.44 0.40
N ALA A 12 88.98 -32.14 1.67
CA ALA A 12 89.05 -30.77 2.25
C ALA A 12 90.44 -30.17 2.05
N LEU A 13 91.52 -30.93 1.91
CA LEU A 13 92.89 -30.40 1.71
C LEU A 13 93.22 -30.19 0.19
N CYS A 14 92.50 -30.80 -0.74
CA CYS A 14 92.78 -30.64 -2.18
C CYS A 14 91.96 -29.51 -2.85
N VAL A 15 90.92 -29.00 -2.22
CA VAL A 15 90.20 -27.85 -2.75
C VAL A 15 90.80 -26.50 -2.25
N SER A 16 91.76 -26.48 -1.31
CA SER A 16 92.27 -25.28 -0.72
C SER A 16 93.39 -24.54 -1.58
N GLN A 17 93.65 -25.01 -2.83
CA GLN A 17 94.66 -24.32 -3.68
C GLN A 17 94.16 -23.70 -4.97
N ALA A 18 92.79 -23.54 -5.12
CA ALA A 18 92.31 -22.92 -6.37
C ALA A 18 91.41 -21.68 -6.24
N VAL A 19 91.13 -21.21 -5.03
CA VAL A 19 90.45 -19.96 -4.83
C VAL A 19 91.09 -19.24 -3.59
N SER A 20 92.06 -18.42 -3.82
CA SER A 20 92.57 -17.49 -2.78
C SER A 20 91.64 -16.26 -2.66
N ALA A 21 90.44 -16.45 -2.19
CA ALA A 21 89.75 -15.47 -1.45
C ALA A 21 89.91 -15.82 0.02
N THR A 22 90.77 -15.06 0.75
CA THR A 22 90.97 -15.21 2.18
C THR A 22 89.60 -15.15 2.94
N MET A 23 89.17 -16.30 3.37
CA MET A 23 87.99 -16.35 4.23
C MET A 23 88.28 -15.59 5.51
N THR A 24 87.49 -14.60 5.80
CA THR A 24 87.64 -13.86 7.02
C THR A 24 87.19 -14.72 8.27
N GLN A 25 87.74 -14.37 9.45
CA GLN A 25 87.32 -15.07 10.65
C GLN A 25 85.78 -15.04 10.89
N THR A 26 85.10 -14.05 10.36
CA THR A 26 83.64 -13.87 10.35
C THR A 26 82.99 -14.89 9.38
N ASP A 27 83.59 -15.09 8.17
CA ASP A 27 83.05 -16.09 7.22
C ASP A 27 83.11 -17.49 7.80
N ILE A 28 84.19 -17.84 8.52
CA ILE A 28 84.38 -19.18 9.11
C ILE A 28 83.33 -19.39 10.20
N LYS A 29 83.16 -18.47 11.14
CA LYS A 29 82.16 -18.55 12.19
C LYS A 29 80.69 -18.62 11.65
N ARG A 30 80.41 -17.84 10.62
CA ARG A 30 79.14 -17.83 9.92
C ARG A 30 78.81 -19.22 9.33
N GLU A 31 79.75 -19.82 8.62
CA GLU A 31 79.59 -21.14 8.00
C GLU A 31 79.43 -22.24 9.04
N GLU A 32 80.19 -22.17 10.16
CA GLU A 32 80.02 -23.10 11.27
C GLU A 32 78.60 -23.09 11.83
N ILE A 33 78.02 -21.91 12.03
CA ILE A 33 76.65 -21.75 12.53
C ILE A 33 75.59 -22.26 11.52
N ILE A 34 75.82 -21.99 10.22
CA ILE A 34 74.92 -22.44 9.17
C ILE A 34 74.98 -23.93 8.99
N ILE A 35 76.19 -24.53 9.03
CA ILE A 35 76.33 -25.99 8.99
C ILE A 35 75.62 -26.61 10.19
N PHE A 36 75.83 -26.07 11.38
CA PHE A 36 75.12 -26.51 12.62
C PHE A 36 73.58 -26.43 12.45
N SER A 37 73.04 -25.37 11.85
CA SER A 37 71.63 -25.19 11.59
C SER A 37 71.03 -26.22 10.64
N ARG A 38 71.88 -26.90 9.83
CA ARG A 38 71.49 -27.90 8.81
C ARG A 38 71.71 -29.35 9.29
N GLN A 39 72.38 -29.59 10.44
CA GLN A 39 72.73 -30.90 10.97
C GLN A 39 71.60 -31.67 11.65
N GLY A 40 70.40 -31.06 11.78
CA GLY A 40 69.24 -31.71 12.42
C GLY A 40 67.96 -31.33 11.75
N GLU A 41 67.01 -32.26 11.77
CA GLU A 41 65.63 -32.12 11.21
C GLU A 41 64.68 -31.36 12.16
N GLY A 42 65.18 -30.49 13.05
CA GLY A 42 64.38 -29.95 14.11
C GLY A 42 64.53 -28.48 14.43
N GLU A 43 63.52 -27.88 15.06
CA GLU A 43 63.49 -26.49 15.55
C GLU A 43 64.58 -26.20 16.61
N ALA A 44 65.12 -27.22 17.29
CA ALA A 44 66.09 -27.05 18.36
C ALA A 44 67.41 -26.46 17.85
N GLN A 45 67.93 -26.86 16.69
CA GLN A 45 69.19 -26.39 16.11
C GLN A 45 68.99 -24.95 15.60
N LEU A 46 67.84 -24.63 15.01
CA LEU A 46 67.48 -23.28 14.56
C LEU A 46 67.36 -22.32 15.74
N ASN A 47 66.76 -22.76 16.85
CA ASN A 47 66.64 -21.99 18.08
C ASN A 47 68.01 -21.65 18.73
N GLN A 48 69.03 -22.48 18.50
CA GLN A 48 70.39 -22.21 18.95
C GLN A 48 71.25 -21.40 17.95
N ALA A 49 71.04 -21.62 16.64
CA ALA A 49 71.74 -20.96 15.56
C ALA A 49 71.38 -19.46 15.41
N ILE A 50 70.09 -19.13 15.54
CA ILE A 50 69.60 -17.75 15.39
C ILE A 50 70.27 -16.78 16.42
N PRO A 51 70.30 -17.05 17.77
CA PRO A 51 70.98 -16.17 18.71
C PRO A 51 72.45 -16.00 18.45
N GLN A 52 73.11 -17.07 17.96
CA GLN A 52 74.54 -17.01 17.59
C GLN A 52 74.78 -16.09 16.37
N LEU A 53 73.94 -16.21 15.33
CA LEU A 53 74.03 -15.31 14.19
C LEU A 53 73.66 -13.85 14.57
N GLN A 54 72.65 -13.64 15.47
CA GLN A 54 72.28 -12.33 15.94
C GLN A 54 73.47 -11.65 16.65
N LYS A 55 74.17 -12.38 17.57
CA LYS A 55 75.32 -11.92 18.24
C LYS A 55 76.51 -11.60 17.27
N LEU A 56 76.73 -12.50 16.29
CA LEU A 56 77.74 -12.30 15.26
C LEU A 56 77.44 -11.05 14.39
N TYR A 57 76.15 -10.88 14.02
CA TYR A 57 75.73 -9.70 13.25
C TYR A 57 75.87 -8.40 14.06
N GLN A 58 75.56 -8.37 15.31
CA GLN A 58 75.70 -7.21 16.20
C GLN A 58 77.19 -6.81 16.33
N GLN A 59 78.11 -7.78 16.24
CA GLN A 59 79.57 -7.54 16.36
C GLN A 59 80.21 -7.09 15.09
N THR A 60 79.72 -7.56 13.93
CA THR A 60 80.42 -7.45 12.64
C THR A 60 79.68 -6.55 11.65
N HIS A 61 78.40 -6.40 11.79
CA HIS A 61 77.52 -5.76 10.82
C HIS A 61 77.72 -6.30 9.35
N ASP A 62 78.19 -7.55 9.26
CA ASP A 62 78.45 -8.18 7.97
C ASP A 62 77.18 -8.53 7.24
N SER A 63 77.10 -8.19 5.95
CA SER A 63 75.91 -8.38 5.13
C SER A 63 75.56 -9.83 4.88
N LYS A 64 76.59 -10.74 4.79
CA LYS A 64 76.30 -12.18 4.61
C LYS A 64 75.77 -12.81 5.89
N VAL A 65 76.24 -12.38 7.05
CA VAL A 65 75.70 -12.78 8.37
C VAL A 65 74.23 -12.32 8.52
N ARG A 66 73.95 -11.10 8.04
CA ARG A 66 72.57 -10.57 8.01
C ARG A 66 71.66 -11.40 7.13
N ASP A 67 72.06 -11.75 5.91
CA ASP A 67 71.30 -12.57 4.96
C ASP A 67 70.95 -13.90 5.60
N ASP A 68 71.93 -14.62 6.15
CA ASP A 68 71.71 -15.91 6.80
C ASP A 68 70.77 -15.76 8.02
N LEU A 69 70.93 -14.72 8.83
CA LEU A 69 70.05 -14.46 9.97
C LEU A 69 68.60 -14.25 9.53
N ILE A 70 68.36 -13.41 8.52
CA ILE A 70 67.04 -13.17 7.98
C ILE A 70 66.48 -14.47 7.41
N THR A 71 67.28 -15.25 6.71
CA THR A 71 66.85 -16.52 6.13
C THR A 71 66.42 -17.52 7.20
N LEU A 72 67.15 -17.68 8.29
CA LEU A 72 66.77 -18.58 9.39
C LEU A 72 65.55 -18.12 10.14
N LEU A 73 65.42 -16.80 10.37
CA LEU A 73 64.25 -16.19 11.01
C LEU A 73 62.96 -16.43 10.16
N VAL A 74 63.04 -16.22 8.87
CA VAL A 74 61.91 -16.46 7.95
C VAL A 74 61.54 -17.95 7.90
N ARG A 75 62.56 -18.84 7.90
CA ARG A 75 62.36 -20.30 7.95
C ARG A 75 61.63 -20.72 9.24
N GLN A 76 61.87 -20.07 10.35
CA GLN A 76 61.15 -20.27 11.62
C GLN A 76 59.83 -19.47 11.74
N SER A 77 59.37 -18.80 10.70
CA SER A 77 58.18 -17.94 10.72
C SER A 77 58.26 -16.76 11.71
N ARG A 78 59.47 -16.37 12.13
CA ARG A 78 59.75 -15.19 13.03
C ARG A 78 59.87 -13.94 12.17
N PHE A 79 58.77 -13.64 11.45
CA PHE A 79 58.73 -12.62 10.40
C PHE A 79 58.96 -11.19 10.94
N GLN A 80 58.45 -10.88 12.15
CA GLN A 80 58.65 -9.56 12.72
C GLN A 80 60.15 -9.33 13.06
N GLU A 81 60.78 -10.31 13.63
CA GLU A 81 62.21 -10.23 13.94
C GLU A 81 63.09 -10.14 12.67
N ALA A 82 62.71 -10.87 11.63
CA ALA A 82 63.41 -10.76 10.34
C ALA A 82 63.33 -9.33 9.74
N VAL A 83 62.18 -8.66 9.88
CA VAL A 83 61.99 -7.26 9.48
C VAL A 83 62.81 -6.32 10.38
N ASP A 84 62.83 -6.56 11.71
CA ASP A 84 63.51 -5.73 12.66
C ASP A 84 65.06 -5.73 12.48
N VAL A 85 65.64 -6.85 12.03
CA VAL A 85 67.04 -6.95 11.65
C VAL A 85 67.49 -5.90 10.62
N CYS A 86 66.51 -5.43 9.82
CA CYS A 86 66.81 -4.58 8.64
C CYS A 86 66.00 -3.28 8.60
N THR A 87 65.64 -2.68 9.76
CA THR A 87 64.91 -1.42 9.85
C THR A 87 65.67 -0.23 9.25
N SER A 88 67.00 -0.22 9.27
CA SER A 88 67.84 0.85 8.76
C SER A 88 68.68 0.46 7.52
N CYS A 89 68.43 -0.71 6.93
CA CYS A 89 69.20 -1.16 5.74
C CYS A 89 68.81 -0.40 4.48
N THR A 90 69.76 -0.16 3.60
CA THR A 90 69.55 0.38 2.26
C THR A 90 69.36 -0.75 1.24
N ASN A 91 68.36 -0.66 0.42
CA ASN A 91 67.94 -1.73 -0.56
C ASN A 91 68.98 -2.01 -1.63
N SER A 92 69.97 -1.15 -1.81
CA SER A 92 71.01 -1.27 -2.84
C SER A 92 71.96 -2.43 -2.64
N HIS A 93 72.16 -2.89 -1.39
CA HIS A 93 73.11 -3.90 -0.98
C HIS A 93 72.49 -5.25 -0.58
N PHE A 94 71.26 -5.48 -0.88
CA PHE A 94 70.61 -6.73 -0.56
C PHE A 94 70.99 -7.85 -1.54
N SER A 95 71.29 -9.03 -1.00
CA SER A 95 71.41 -10.24 -1.78
C SER A 95 70.02 -10.68 -2.34
N GLU A 96 70.08 -11.65 -3.23
CA GLU A 96 68.85 -12.28 -3.76
C GLU A 96 68.00 -12.88 -2.63
N ASN A 97 68.62 -13.65 -1.75
CA ASN A 97 67.95 -14.27 -0.60
C ASN A 97 67.38 -13.26 0.34
N GLU A 98 68.09 -12.17 0.67
CA GLU A 98 67.58 -11.09 1.51
C GLU A 98 66.38 -10.44 0.90
N LEU A 99 66.40 -10.15 -0.41
CA LEU A 99 65.25 -9.52 -1.08
C LEU A 99 64.02 -10.41 -1.00
N GLU A 100 64.18 -11.72 -1.26
CA GLU A 100 63.09 -12.70 -1.23
C GLU A 100 62.53 -12.89 0.18
N ASN A 101 63.39 -13.16 1.16
CA ASN A 101 63.01 -13.42 2.52
C ASN A 101 62.43 -12.16 3.22
N LEU A 102 63.01 -10.99 3.01
CA LEU A 102 62.41 -9.75 3.54
C LEU A 102 61.08 -9.41 2.88
N ALA A 103 60.95 -9.61 1.57
CA ALA A 103 59.67 -9.42 0.87
C ALA A 103 58.57 -10.31 1.45
N LYS A 104 58.94 -11.60 1.67
CA LYS A 104 58.03 -12.57 2.31
C LYS A 104 57.70 -12.14 3.76
N ALA A 105 58.72 -11.74 4.57
CA ALA A 105 58.50 -11.30 5.93
C ALA A 105 57.58 -10.07 6.00
N TYR A 106 57.82 -9.03 5.19
CA TYR A 106 56.98 -7.85 5.11
C TYR A 106 55.51 -8.18 4.71
N ARG A 107 55.32 -9.13 3.82
CA ARG A 107 53.98 -9.61 3.49
C ARG A 107 53.26 -10.22 4.70
N MET A 108 53.96 -11.07 5.44
CA MET A 108 53.43 -11.78 6.61
C MET A 108 53.13 -10.85 7.78
N VAL A 109 53.95 -9.78 8.00
CA VAL A 109 53.68 -8.75 9.00
C VAL A 109 52.69 -7.68 8.51
N LYS A 110 51.97 -7.93 7.44
CA LYS A 110 50.93 -7.06 6.88
C LYS A 110 51.41 -5.68 6.44
N ASN A 111 52.63 -5.60 5.88
CA ASN A 111 53.16 -4.41 5.22
C ASN A 111 53.34 -4.68 3.72
N PRO A 112 52.27 -4.77 2.96
CA PRO A 112 52.32 -5.19 1.56
C PRO A 112 52.98 -4.15 0.66
N GLN A 113 53.05 -2.87 1.02
CA GLN A 113 53.73 -1.82 0.25
C GLN A 113 55.24 -2.06 0.20
N LYS A 114 55.87 -2.30 1.35
CA LYS A 114 57.30 -2.64 1.40
C LYS A 114 57.58 -3.99 0.73
N SER A 115 56.71 -4.96 0.95
CA SER A 115 56.80 -6.28 0.27
C SER A 115 56.77 -6.14 -1.24
N LEU A 116 55.84 -5.36 -1.82
CA LEU A 116 55.76 -5.12 -3.27
C LEU A 116 57.01 -4.44 -3.83
N ALA A 117 57.58 -3.48 -3.08
CA ALA A 117 58.82 -2.80 -3.48
C ALA A 117 60.00 -3.80 -3.57
N LEU A 118 60.14 -4.68 -2.58
CA LEU A 118 61.23 -5.68 -2.53
C LEU A 118 61.06 -6.76 -3.60
N TYR A 119 59.83 -7.33 -3.79
CA TYR A 119 59.61 -8.26 -4.90
C TYR A 119 59.80 -7.61 -6.27
N SER A 120 59.47 -6.32 -6.42
CA SER A 120 59.77 -5.61 -7.69
C SER A 120 61.26 -5.44 -7.92
N LEU A 121 62.02 -5.15 -6.87
CA LEU A 121 63.48 -5.06 -6.94
C LEU A 121 64.10 -6.44 -7.20
N LEU A 122 63.63 -7.51 -6.59
CA LEU A 122 64.08 -8.90 -6.85
C LEU A 122 63.84 -9.27 -8.33
N ALA A 123 62.62 -9.02 -8.86
CA ALA A 123 62.30 -9.29 -10.27
C ALA A 123 63.17 -8.50 -11.26
N GLN A 124 63.65 -7.29 -10.86
CA GLN A 124 64.52 -6.46 -11.69
C GLN A 124 65.96 -6.93 -11.62
N LYS A 125 66.46 -7.21 -10.40
CA LYS A 125 67.91 -7.57 -10.21
C LYS A 125 68.18 -9.03 -10.63
N GLN A 126 67.19 -9.91 -10.46
CA GLN A 126 67.29 -11.34 -10.67
C GLN A 126 66.14 -11.83 -11.59
N PRO A 127 66.20 -11.52 -12.91
CA PRO A 127 65.11 -11.87 -13.83
C PRO A 127 64.84 -13.39 -13.96
N ASN A 128 65.77 -14.25 -13.61
CA ASN A 128 65.66 -15.71 -13.65
C ASN A 128 65.11 -16.31 -12.34
N ASN A 129 64.93 -15.51 -11.32
CA ASN A 129 64.23 -15.94 -10.08
C ASN A 129 62.71 -15.81 -10.24
N PRO A 130 61.98 -16.92 -10.28
CA PRO A 130 60.52 -16.90 -10.47
C PRO A 130 59.78 -16.19 -9.31
N ASN A 131 60.34 -16.25 -8.08
CA ASN A 131 59.67 -15.73 -6.89
C ASN A 131 59.50 -14.21 -6.92
N GLY A 132 60.37 -13.50 -7.63
CA GLY A 132 60.27 -12.06 -7.81
C GLY A 132 58.97 -11.63 -8.49
N LEU A 133 58.66 -12.24 -9.64
CA LEU A 133 57.46 -11.98 -10.42
C LEU A 133 56.19 -12.57 -9.75
N LEU A 134 56.29 -13.77 -9.17
CA LEU A 134 55.22 -14.43 -8.46
C LEU A 134 54.79 -13.62 -7.23
N GLY A 135 55.74 -13.28 -6.37
CA GLY A 135 55.50 -12.47 -5.17
C GLY A 135 54.96 -11.08 -5.50
N LYS A 136 55.51 -10.44 -6.56
CA LYS A 136 54.98 -9.16 -7.05
C LYS A 136 53.51 -9.29 -7.48
N GLY A 137 53.15 -10.36 -8.22
CA GLY A 137 51.74 -10.62 -8.63
C GLY A 137 50.80 -10.81 -7.45
N LEU A 138 51.20 -11.63 -6.47
CA LEU A 138 50.44 -11.90 -5.28
C LEU A 138 50.19 -10.63 -4.43
N VAL A 139 51.28 -9.88 -4.13
CA VAL A 139 51.17 -8.70 -3.26
C VAL A 139 50.44 -7.54 -3.95
N ALA A 140 50.65 -7.35 -5.26
CA ALA A 140 49.87 -6.36 -6.02
C ALA A 140 48.36 -6.71 -6.04
N THR A 141 48.00 -7.99 -6.03
CA THR A 141 46.62 -8.43 -5.90
C THR A 141 46.04 -8.07 -4.51
N GLU A 142 46.84 -8.25 -3.44
CA GLU A 142 46.43 -7.89 -2.07
C GLU A 142 46.20 -6.38 -1.89
N LEU A 143 47.01 -5.56 -2.59
CA LEU A 143 46.90 -4.10 -2.61
C LEU A 143 45.76 -3.56 -3.51
N GLY A 144 45.10 -4.43 -4.31
CA GLY A 144 44.11 -3.98 -5.28
C GLY A 144 44.72 -3.39 -6.57
N GLU A 145 46.06 -3.47 -6.75
CA GLU A 145 46.78 -2.99 -7.95
C GLU A 145 46.71 -4.02 -9.07
N TYR A 146 45.50 -4.38 -9.51
CA TYR A 146 45.21 -5.52 -10.39
C TYR A 146 45.89 -5.44 -11.74
N ALA A 147 46.09 -4.26 -12.28
CA ALA A 147 46.81 -4.08 -13.54
C ALA A 147 48.29 -4.49 -13.39
N LYS A 148 48.95 -4.11 -12.29
CA LYS A 148 50.34 -4.51 -12.00
C LYS A 148 50.44 -6.01 -11.70
N ALA A 149 49.48 -6.55 -10.96
CA ALA A 149 49.38 -7.99 -10.68
C ALA A 149 49.30 -8.80 -11.99
N LYS A 150 48.37 -8.43 -12.90
CA LYS A 150 48.20 -9.07 -14.19
C LYS A 150 49.46 -8.99 -15.05
N GLN A 151 50.11 -7.84 -15.06
CA GLN A 151 51.36 -7.64 -15.78
C GLN A 151 52.47 -8.58 -15.26
N ALA A 152 52.68 -8.66 -13.93
CA ALA A 152 53.68 -9.49 -13.30
C ALA A 152 53.42 -10.98 -13.56
N LEU A 153 52.20 -11.46 -13.42
CA LEU A 153 51.81 -12.84 -13.67
C LEU A 153 51.91 -13.20 -15.17
N ASN A 154 51.57 -12.29 -16.07
CA ASN A 154 51.81 -12.52 -17.51
C ASN A 154 53.30 -12.63 -17.84
N GLN A 155 54.15 -11.80 -17.25
CA GLN A 155 55.61 -11.91 -17.39
C GLN A 155 56.15 -13.23 -16.83
N TYR A 156 55.63 -13.67 -15.67
CA TYR A 156 55.94 -14.97 -15.09
C TYR A 156 55.62 -16.09 -16.08
N ARG A 157 54.36 -16.13 -16.56
CA ARG A 157 53.91 -17.18 -17.53
C ARG A 157 54.78 -17.24 -18.78
N THR A 158 55.17 -16.09 -19.29
CA THR A 158 56.01 -16.02 -20.49
C THR A 158 57.41 -16.56 -20.27
N ARG A 159 57.95 -16.38 -19.06
CA ARG A 159 59.35 -16.79 -18.76
C ARG A 159 59.47 -18.18 -18.16
N PHE A 160 58.52 -18.57 -17.32
CA PHE A 160 58.60 -19.79 -16.49
C PHE A 160 57.51 -20.82 -16.81
N GLY A 161 56.53 -20.44 -17.63
CA GLY A 161 55.42 -21.31 -17.95
C GLY A 161 54.22 -21.13 -17.02
N ALA A 162 53.22 -21.98 -17.19
CA ALA A 162 52.02 -21.98 -16.40
C ALA A 162 52.05 -23.16 -15.39
N ASP A 163 52.99 -23.14 -14.48
CA ASP A 163 53.15 -24.12 -13.41
C ASP A 163 52.06 -23.94 -12.33
N ASP A 164 52.04 -24.78 -11.30
CA ASP A 164 51.05 -24.76 -10.24
C ASP A 164 51.15 -23.48 -9.41
N ALA A 165 52.32 -22.92 -9.20
CA ALA A 165 52.48 -21.65 -8.49
C ALA A 165 51.85 -20.48 -9.27
N PHE A 166 52.00 -20.45 -10.58
CA PHE A 166 51.32 -19.51 -11.47
C PHE A 166 49.77 -19.69 -11.39
N LYS A 167 49.29 -20.94 -11.51
CA LYS A 167 47.88 -21.24 -11.48
C LYS A 167 47.24 -20.73 -10.20
N GLU A 168 47.84 -20.99 -9.02
CA GLU A 168 47.38 -20.50 -7.73
C GLU A 168 47.38 -18.97 -7.65
N ALA A 169 48.46 -18.31 -8.02
CA ALA A 169 48.54 -16.86 -7.98
C ALA A 169 47.56 -16.19 -8.96
N ASN A 170 47.41 -16.76 -10.16
CA ASN A 170 46.43 -16.28 -11.15
C ASN A 170 44.97 -16.52 -10.71
N SER A 171 44.66 -17.66 -10.13
CA SER A 171 43.34 -17.93 -9.55
C SER A 171 43.03 -16.93 -8.43
N TYR A 172 44.02 -16.59 -7.57
CA TYR A 172 43.85 -15.57 -6.54
C TYR A 172 43.53 -14.18 -7.12
N LEU A 173 44.22 -13.77 -8.20
CA LEU A 173 43.94 -12.52 -8.92
C LEU A 173 42.55 -12.56 -9.55
N LEU A 174 42.18 -13.63 -10.25
CA LEU A 174 40.87 -13.80 -10.88
C LEU A 174 39.73 -13.79 -9.85
N ASN A 175 39.92 -14.41 -8.70
CA ASN A 175 38.92 -14.37 -7.61
C ASN A 175 38.59 -12.95 -7.15
N LYS A 176 39.51 -12.00 -7.35
CA LYS A 176 39.31 -10.58 -6.98
C LYS A 176 38.79 -9.73 -8.15
N THR A 177 39.01 -10.12 -9.38
CA THR A 177 38.78 -9.29 -10.58
C THR A 177 37.67 -9.79 -11.50
N GLU A 178 37.42 -11.08 -11.50
CA GLU A 178 36.37 -11.66 -12.35
C GLU A 178 34.96 -11.32 -11.90
N PRO A 179 34.03 -11.09 -12.85
CA PRO A 179 32.63 -11.13 -12.56
C PRO A 179 32.21 -12.47 -11.95
N ASP A 180 31.24 -12.44 -11.03
CA ASP A 180 30.79 -13.64 -10.31
C ASP A 180 30.33 -14.76 -11.25
N VAL A 181 29.74 -14.45 -12.40
CA VAL A 181 29.32 -15.44 -13.40
C VAL A 181 30.53 -16.16 -14.05
N ALA A 182 31.58 -15.43 -14.39
CA ALA A 182 32.79 -16.01 -14.94
C ALA A 182 33.54 -16.87 -13.90
N LYS A 183 33.58 -16.37 -12.65
CA LYS A 183 34.13 -17.11 -11.51
C LYS A 183 33.39 -18.43 -11.27
N LEU A 184 32.03 -18.40 -11.38
CA LEU A 184 31.22 -19.61 -11.25
C LEU A 184 31.63 -20.70 -12.25
N GLY A 185 31.83 -20.33 -13.53
CA GLY A 185 32.24 -21.24 -14.56
C GLY A 185 33.64 -21.82 -14.27
N ARG A 186 34.61 -20.96 -13.98
CA ARG A 186 36.00 -21.36 -13.69
C ARG A 186 36.08 -22.29 -12.47
N TRP A 187 35.38 -21.98 -11.38
CA TRP A 187 35.32 -22.81 -10.18
C TRP A 187 34.69 -24.18 -10.43
N GLN A 188 33.67 -24.25 -11.34
CA GLN A 188 33.11 -25.55 -11.75
C GLN A 188 34.15 -26.40 -12.47
N ASP A 189 34.95 -25.81 -13.34
CA ASP A 189 36.01 -26.53 -14.07
C ASP A 189 37.16 -26.92 -13.13
N GLU A 190 37.61 -26.06 -12.23
CA GLU A 190 38.58 -26.36 -11.19
C GLU A 190 38.10 -27.53 -10.27
N LEU A 191 36.81 -27.58 -9.92
CA LEU A 191 36.24 -28.64 -9.09
C LEU A 191 36.13 -29.95 -9.88
N LYS A 192 35.91 -29.94 -11.20
CA LYS A 192 35.94 -31.15 -12.04
C LYS A 192 37.35 -31.74 -12.10
N GLU A 193 38.39 -30.88 -12.16
CA GLU A 193 39.78 -31.31 -12.17
C GLU A 193 40.22 -31.86 -10.82
N ASN A 194 39.72 -31.30 -9.73
CA ASN A 194 39.98 -31.76 -8.36
C ASN A 194 38.71 -31.96 -7.54
N PRO A 195 37.97 -33.06 -7.73
CA PRO A 195 36.72 -33.34 -7.03
C PRO A 195 36.84 -33.47 -5.51
N LYS A 196 38.03 -33.65 -4.99
CA LYS A 196 38.32 -33.79 -3.54
C LYS A 196 38.47 -32.42 -2.84
N ASN A 197 38.46 -31.33 -3.57
CA ASN A 197 38.55 -29.98 -3.01
C ASN A 197 37.21 -29.54 -2.39
N THR A 198 36.93 -30.01 -1.18
CA THR A 198 35.69 -29.73 -0.42
C THR A 198 35.51 -28.26 -0.10
N ARG A 199 36.62 -27.52 0.06
CA ARG A 199 36.54 -26.06 0.30
C ARG A 199 36.02 -25.35 -0.95
N LEU A 200 36.55 -25.69 -2.14
CA LEU A 200 36.05 -25.13 -3.39
C LEU A 200 34.59 -25.49 -3.66
N ALA A 201 34.16 -26.71 -3.28
CA ALA A 201 32.77 -27.14 -3.39
C ALA A 201 31.83 -26.26 -2.53
N LEU A 202 32.23 -25.93 -1.31
CA LEU A 202 31.48 -25.01 -0.45
C LEU A 202 31.46 -23.57 -0.97
N ASP A 203 32.60 -23.07 -1.46
CA ASP A 203 32.66 -21.72 -2.01
C ASP A 203 31.86 -21.62 -3.33
N LEU A 204 31.86 -22.66 -4.15
CA LEU A 204 31.02 -22.76 -5.34
C LEU A 204 29.54 -22.82 -4.99
N TYR A 205 29.17 -23.53 -3.93
CA TYR A 205 27.79 -23.55 -3.42
C TYR A 205 27.34 -22.14 -3.00
N ARG A 206 28.16 -21.44 -2.20
CA ARG A 206 27.87 -20.06 -1.76
C ARG A 206 27.72 -19.10 -2.93
N LEU A 207 28.62 -19.21 -3.93
CA LEU A 207 28.56 -18.38 -5.13
C LEU A 207 27.31 -18.70 -5.97
N SER A 208 26.96 -19.97 -6.11
CA SER A 208 25.74 -20.41 -6.81
C SER A 208 24.47 -19.92 -6.10
N ALA A 209 24.48 -19.89 -4.77
CA ALA A 209 23.40 -19.31 -3.98
C ALA A 209 23.24 -17.80 -4.21
N LYS A 210 24.38 -17.08 -4.17
CA LYS A 210 24.39 -15.63 -4.47
C LYS A 210 23.86 -15.31 -5.87
N LEU A 211 24.16 -16.16 -6.85
CA LEU A 211 23.73 -16.00 -8.25
C LEU A 211 22.39 -16.69 -8.55
N SER A 212 21.76 -17.30 -7.56
CA SER A 212 20.47 -18.03 -7.69
C SER A 212 20.54 -19.16 -8.74
N VAL A 213 21.70 -19.84 -8.88
CA VAL A 213 21.88 -20.97 -9.80
C VAL A 213 21.51 -22.27 -9.10
N ARG A 214 20.22 -22.51 -8.94
CA ARG A 214 19.63 -23.63 -8.20
C ARG A 214 20.12 -25.01 -8.67
N PRO A 215 20.12 -25.35 -9.98
CA PRO A 215 20.55 -26.68 -10.41
C PRO A 215 21.97 -27.05 -9.98
N LEU A 216 22.85 -26.03 -9.83
CA LEU A 216 24.21 -26.25 -9.35
C LEU A 216 24.24 -26.50 -7.84
N GLN A 217 23.42 -25.79 -7.07
CA GLN A 217 23.29 -26.03 -5.63
C GLN A 217 22.82 -27.45 -5.35
N ASP A 218 21.75 -27.90 -6.00
CA ASP A 218 21.19 -29.24 -5.85
C ASP A 218 22.22 -30.31 -6.21
N LYS A 219 22.97 -30.12 -7.31
CA LYS A 219 24.05 -31.01 -7.73
C LYS A 219 25.19 -31.08 -6.70
N LEU A 220 25.58 -29.95 -6.12
CA LEU A 220 26.64 -29.89 -5.10
C LEU A 220 26.20 -30.59 -3.81
N VAL A 221 24.96 -30.35 -3.36
CA VAL A 221 24.40 -31.03 -2.16
C VAL A 221 24.29 -32.54 -2.39
N ALA A 222 23.86 -32.98 -3.58
CA ALA A 222 23.77 -34.39 -3.92
C ALA A 222 25.19 -35.07 -4.05
N THR A 223 26.18 -34.31 -4.53
CA THR A 223 27.53 -34.84 -4.75
C THR A 223 28.38 -34.88 -3.48
N TYR A 224 28.16 -33.92 -2.57
CA TYR A 224 28.93 -33.75 -1.33
C TYR A 224 28.01 -33.68 -0.10
N PRO A 225 27.13 -34.67 0.17
CA PRO A 225 26.11 -34.59 1.21
C PRO A 225 26.71 -34.40 2.61
N GLU A 226 27.93 -34.83 2.82
CA GLU A 226 28.66 -34.74 4.11
C GLU A 226 29.09 -33.31 4.44
N LEU A 227 29.12 -32.39 3.45
CA LEU A 227 29.47 -30.97 3.65
C LEU A 227 28.31 -30.11 4.13
N PHE A 228 27.08 -30.63 4.03
CA PHE A 228 25.87 -29.89 4.32
C PHE A 228 25.15 -30.47 5.54
N SER A 229 25.09 -29.68 6.59
CA SER A 229 24.32 -30.00 7.78
C SER A 229 22.80 -29.96 7.50
N GLU A 230 22.00 -30.56 8.41
CA GLU A 230 20.54 -30.41 8.36
C GLU A 230 20.09 -28.94 8.36
N LYS A 231 20.86 -28.08 9.02
CA LYS A 231 20.65 -26.62 8.96
C LYS A 231 20.79 -26.08 7.54
N ASP A 232 21.84 -26.49 6.82
CA ASP A 232 22.07 -26.02 5.45
C ASP A 232 20.99 -26.51 4.49
N LYS A 233 20.53 -27.74 4.66
CA LYS A 233 19.41 -28.30 3.89
C LYS A 233 18.10 -27.55 4.11
N ARG A 234 17.82 -27.14 5.35
CA ARG A 234 16.62 -26.33 5.66
C ARG A 234 16.70 -24.94 5.05
N TRP A 235 17.87 -24.28 5.06
CA TRP A 235 18.08 -23.02 4.33
C TRP A 235 17.88 -23.19 2.82
N LEU A 236 18.37 -24.30 2.28
CA LEU A 236 18.18 -24.64 0.88
C LEU A 236 16.69 -24.80 0.54
N ALA A 237 15.92 -25.51 1.37
CA ALA A 237 14.48 -25.64 1.19
C ALA A 237 13.75 -24.28 1.27
N HIS A 238 14.14 -23.42 2.21
CA HIS A 238 13.63 -22.05 2.28
C HIS A 238 13.90 -21.27 0.99
N ASP A 239 15.14 -21.28 0.52
CA ASP A 239 15.53 -20.56 -0.71
C ASP A 239 14.80 -21.08 -1.94
N GLU A 240 14.46 -22.37 -1.97
CA GLU A 240 13.63 -22.95 -3.03
C GLU A 240 12.23 -22.35 -3.06
N ILE A 241 11.57 -22.30 -1.90
CA ILE A 241 10.24 -21.71 -1.75
C ILE A 241 10.28 -20.24 -2.21
N ILE A 242 11.26 -19.47 -1.72
CA ILE A 242 11.34 -18.04 -2.01
C ILE A 242 11.69 -17.78 -3.49
N THR A 243 12.55 -18.59 -4.08
CA THR A 243 12.91 -18.45 -5.51
C THR A 243 11.71 -18.74 -6.41
N SER A 244 10.86 -19.71 -6.05
CA SER A 244 9.65 -20.04 -6.83
C SER A 244 8.66 -18.88 -6.89
N ILE A 245 8.63 -18.01 -5.85
CA ILE A 245 7.67 -16.90 -5.74
C ILE A 245 8.29 -15.53 -6.04
N ARG A 246 9.62 -15.39 -5.94
CA ARG A 246 10.32 -14.11 -6.14
C ARG A 246 10.30 -13.68 -7.61
N GLY A 247 9.90 -12.44 -7.85
CA GLY A 247 9.89 -11.87 -9.21
C GLY A 247 8.76 -12.37 -10.12
N ASN A 248 8.01 -13.39 -9.72
CA ASN A 248 6.83 -13.84 -10.44
C ASN A 248 5.58 -13.12 -9.92
N THR A 249 5.13 -12.11 -10.66
CA THR A 249 3.92 -11.34 -10.33
C THR A 249 2.63 -12.02 -10.77
N SER A 250 2.73 -13.06 -11.61
CA SER A 250 1.58 -13.75 -12.22
C SER A 250 1.20 -15.04 -11.51
N LEU A 251 1.73 -15.28 -10.28
CA LEU A 251 1.38 -16.47 -9.50
C LEU A 251 -0.11 -16.46 -9.10
N LYS A 252 -0.73 -17.62 -9.23
CA LYS A 252 -2.11 -17.85 -8.79
C LYS A 252 -2.17 -17.91 -7.25
N ASN A 253 -3.32 -17.62 -6.69
CA ASN A 253 -3.54 -17.72 -5.24
C ASN A 253 -3.21 -19.11 -4.68
N ALA A 254 -3.48 -20.19 -5.43
CA ALA A 254 -3.13 -21.56 -5.01
C ALA A 254 -1.63 -21.76 -4.82
N GLU A 255 -0.79 -21.21 -5.71
CA GLU A 255 0.67 -21.30 -5.61
C GLU A 255 1.22 -20.49 -4.43
N LEU A 256 0.65 -19.31 -4.17
CA LEU A 256 0.98 -18.50 -3.00
C LEU A 256 0.53 -19.19 -1.69
N GLU A 257 -0.63 -19.83 -1.67
CA GLU A 257 -1.12 -20.58 -0.52
C GLU A 257 -0.24 -21.80 -0.24
N GLN A 258 0.22 -22.51 -1.28
CA GLN A 258 1.18 -23.59 -1.18
C GLN A 258 2.50 -23.10 -0.56
N ALA A 259 3.04 -21.95 -1.04
CA ALA A 259 4.25 -21.36 -0.48
C ALA A 259 4.08 -20.96 1.00
N TYR A 260 2.92 -20.38 1.36
CA TYR A 260 2.59 -20.06 2.74
C TYR A 260 2.62 -21.31 3.63
N GLN A 261 2.05 -22.42 3.16
CA GLN A 261 2.04 -23.70 3.89
C GLN A 261 3.44 -24.29 4.03
N GLN A 262 4.22 -24.31 2.96
CA GLN A 262 5.59 -24.82 2.98
C GLN A 262 6.49 -24.04 3.95
N LEU A 263 6.34 -22.69 4.01
CA LEU A 263 7.03 -21.87 5.02
C LEU A 263 6.56 -22.21 6.44
N SER A 264 5.27 -22.50 6.62
CA SER A 264 4.72 -22.92 7.92
C SER A 264 5.28 -24.25 8.39
N ASP A 265 5.41 -25.22 7.47
CA ASP A 265 5.96 -26.54 7.75
C ASP A 265 7.46 -26.45 8.10
N LEU A 266 8.19 -25.60 7.41
CA LEU A 266 9.60 -25.31 7.71
C LEU A 266 9.78 -24.67 9.10
N MET A 267 8.89 -23.74 9.46
CA MET A 267 8.88 -23.13 10.79
C MET A 267 8.56 -24.15 11.89
N ALA A 268 7.62 -25.07 11.66
CA ALA A 268 7.26 -26.11 12.62
C ALA A 268 8.44 -27.05 12.97
N GLN A 269 9.41 -27.18 12.06
CA GLN A 269 10.62 -27.99 12.23
C GLN A 269 11.82 -27.21 12.75
N THR A 270 11.64 -25.92 13.06
CA THR A 270 12.74 -25.00 13.40
C THR A 270 12.43 -24.27 14.71
N ASP A 271 13.43 -24.14 15.58
CA ASP A 271 13.29 -23.39 16.82
C ASP A 271 12.99 -21.91 16.56
N SER A 272 12.12 -21.31 17.36
CA SER A 272 11.65 -19.92 17.18
C SER A 272 12.74 -18.84 17.30
N GLN A 273 13.85 -19.16 17.98
CA GLN A 273 15.02 -18.26 18.08
C GLN A 273 16.02 -18.46 16.93
N ASN A 274 15.80 -19.44 16.07
CA ASN A 274 16.67 -19.70 14.94
C ASN A 274 16.49 -18.61 13.86
N PRO A 275 17.59 -18.05 13.29
CA PRO A 275 17.50 -17.07 12.19
C PRO A 275 16.66 -17.55 11.00
N LEU A 276 16.65 -18.85 10.71
CA LEU A 276 15.82 -19.41 9.64
C LEU A 276 14.32 -19.27 9.95
N TYR A 277 13.92 -19.50 11.21
CA TYR A 277 12.53 -19.31 11.64
C TYR A 277 12.09 -17.86 11.43
N ILE A 278 12.90 -16.91 11.88
CA ILE A 278 12.62 -15.48 11.75
C ILE A 278 12.52 -15.08 10.28
N GLN A 279 13.42 -15.59 9.43
CA GLN A 279 13.38 -15.30 7.99
C GLN A 279 12.13 -15.92 7.33
N ALA A 280 11.83 -17.19 7.62
CA ALA A 280 10.64 -17.87 7.10
C ALA A 280 9.33 -17.18 7.55
N LEU A 281 9.24 -16.73 8.80
CA LEU A 281 8.10 -15.96 9.31
C LEU A 281 7.97 -14.60 8.57
N SER A 282 9.10 -13.92 8.36
CA SER A 282 9.14 -12.65 7.62
C SER A 282 8.66 -12.81 6.17
N ASP A 283 9.13 -13.86 5.49
CA ASP A 283 8.75 -14.14 4.11
C ASP A 283 7.30 -14.67 4.02
N ARG A 284 6.83 -15.40 5.02
CA ARG A 284 5.42 -15.82 5.13
C ARG A 284 4.48 -14.63 5.25
N ILE A 285 4.86 -13.56 5.98
CA ILE A 285 4.13 -12.29 6.01
C ILE A 285 4.04 -11.67 4.62
N ALA A 286 5.14 -11.65 3.87
CA ALA A 286 5.15 -11.14 2.51
C ALA A 286 4.25 -11.95 1.56
N VAL A 287 4.23 -13.27 1.68
CA VAL A 287 3.32 -14.15 0.92
C VAL A 287 1.87 -13.89 1.29
N ALA A 288 1.54 -13.81 2.59
CA ALA A 288 0.20 -13.49 3.06
C ALA A 288 -0.28 -12.10 2.56
N ASN A 289 0.63 -11.12 2.47
CA ASN A 289 0.33 -9.81 1.91
C ASN A 289 -0.04 -9.91 0.41
N ARG A 290 0.66 -10.73 -0.37
CA ARG A 290 0.34 -10.99 -1.78
C ARG A 290 -1.01 -11.70 -1.96
N LEU A 291 -1.38 -12.58 -1.03
CA LEU A 291 -2.70 -13.21 -0.97
C LEU A 291 -3.83 -12.24 -0.57
N ASN A 292 -3.50 -11.01 -0.16
CA ASN A 292 -4.44 -10.08 0.47
C ASN A 292 -5.13 -10.65 1.73
N ASP A 293 -4.51 -11.62 2.40
CA ASP A 293 -5.01 -12.20 3.65
C ASP A 293 -4.58 -11.36 4.85
N ASN A 294 -5.37 -10.34 5.11
CA ASN A 294 -5.10 -9.41 6.21
C ASN A 294 -5.01 -10.10 7.57
N LYS A 295 -5.77 -11.20 7.79
CA LYS A 295 -5.75 -11.92 9.09
C LYS A 295 -4.42 -12.61 9.31
N LYS A 296 -3.91 -13.31 8.29
CA LYS A 296 -2.61 -13.98 8.33
C LYS A 296 -1.49 -12.96 8.55
N VAL A 297 -1.47 -11.85 7.79
CA VAL A 297 -0.45 -10.80 7.96
C VAL A 297 -0.45 -10.25 9.39
N MET A 298 -1.61 -9.89 9.94
CA MET A 298 -1.69 -9.31 11.29
C MET A 298 -1.29 -10.29 12.38
N ALA A 299 -1.63 -11.58 12.24
CA ALA A 299 -1.25 -12.62 13.19
C ALA A 299 0.26 -12.85 13.18
N ASP A 300 0.84 -13.03 12.00
CA ASP A 300 2.26 -13.31 11.83
C ASP A 300 3.13 -12.09 12.20
N TYR A 301 2.68 -10.87 11.87
CA TYR A 301 3.36 -9.64 12.26
C TYR A 301 3.41 -9.46 13.79
N ARG A 302 2.29 -9.72 14.47
CA ARG A 302 2.26 -9.70 15.95
C ARG A 302 3.24 -10.71 16.52
N HIS A 303 3.23 -11.94 15.99
CA HIS A 303 4.15 -12.97 16.43
C HIS A 303 5.62 -12.57 16.22
N LEU A 304 5.96 -12.00 15.06
CA LEU A 304 7.30 -11.50 14.79
C LEU A 304 7.73 -10.40 15.78
N THR A 305 6.80 -9.51 16.13
CA THR A 305 7.03 -8.43 17.10
C THR A 305 7.30 -8.99 18.51
N GLU A 306 6.57 -10.03 18.93
CA GLU A 306 6.74 -10.70 20.22
C GLU A 306 8.13 -11.36 20.35
N LEU A 307 8.75 -11.75 19.25
CA LEU A 307 10.11 -12.30 19.22
C LEU A 307 11.22 -11.24 19.41
N ASN A 308 10.88 -9.95 19.48
CA ASN A 308 11.81 -8.83 19.68
C ASN A 308 13.01 -8.81 18.68
N GLN A 309 12.76 -9.24 17.45
CA GLN A 309 13.75 -9.22 16.37
C GLN A 309 13.60 -7.98 15.48
N PRO A 310 14.68 -7.51 14.83
CA PRO A 310 14.59 -6.45 13.83
C PRO A 310 13.60 -6.80 12.72
N ILE A 311 12.65 -5.93 12.45
CA ILE A 311 11.62 -6.14 11.42
C ILE A 311 12.16 -5.65 10.07
N PRO A 312 12.28 -6.52 9.05
CA PRO A 312 12.72 -6.12 7.72
C PRO A 312 11.78 -5.10 7.06
N ALA A 313 12.33 -4.18 6.27
CA ALA A 313 11.55 -3.12 5.61
C ALA A 313 10.38 -3.66 4.74
N TYR A 314 10.57 -4.79 4.04
CA TYR A 314 9.50 -5.40 3.24
C TYR A 314 8.35 -5.97 4.10
N VAL A 315 8.62 -6.33 5.35
CA VAL A 315 7.61 -6.77 6.32
C VAL A 315 6.86 -5.56 6.87
N GLN A 316 7.56 -4.46 7.20
CA GLN A 316 6.93 -3.19 7.58
C GLN A 316 6.02 -2.70 6.44
N GLU A 317 6.49 -2.79 5.19
CA GLU A 317 5.70 -2.46 4.00
C GLU A 317 4.44 -3.32 3.88
N ALA A 318 4.54 -4.63 4.06
CA ALA A 318 3.40 -5.56 4.06
C ALA A 318 2.39 -5.26 5.18
N TYR A 319 2.87 -4.89 6.35
CA TYR A 319 2.03 -4.46 7.48
C TYR A 319 1.30 -3.15 7.17
N GLY A 320 2.02 -2.14 6.65
CA GLY A 320 1.43 -0.87 6.21
C GLY A 320 0.35 -1.07 5.12
N ASP A 321 0.62 -1.92 4.13
CA ASP A 321 -0.35 -2.28 3.08
C ASP A 321 -1.61 -2.93 3.67
N THR A 322 -1.44 -3.78 4.67
CA THR A 322 -2.55 -4.45 5.35
C THR A 322 -3.39 -3.46 6.15
N LEU A 323 -2.77 -2.55 6.89
CA LEU A 323 -3.45 -1.48 7.61
C LEU A 323 -4.29 -0.60 6.66
N LEU A 324 -3.72 -0.24 5.51
CA LEU A 324 -4.42 0.57 4.50
C LEU A 324 -5.65 -0.19 3.94
N ARG A 325 -5.49 -1.48 3.59
CA ARG A 325 -6.60 -2.32 3.13
C ARG A 325 -7.69 -2.52 4.20
N GLN A 326 -7.34 -2.49 5.47
CA GLN A 326 -8.29 -2.55 6.60
C GLN A 326 -8.96 -1.20 6.89
N GLY A 327 -8.61 -0.15 6.14
CA GLY A 327 -9.16 1.19 6.33
C GLY A 327 -8.53 1.93 7.51
N SER A 328 -7.26 1.66 7.83
CA SER A 328 -6.49 2.35 8.88
C SER A 328 -5.41 3.25 8.27
N PRO A 329 -5.79 4.33 7.55
CA PRO A 329 -4.86 5.13 6.78
C PRO A 329 -3.86 5.92 7.63
N HIS A 330 -4.24 6.36 8.84
CA HIS A 330 -3.33 7.08 9.73
C HIS A 330 -2.24 6.16 10.28
N GLN A 331 -2.59 4.92 10.66
CA GLN A 331 -1.62 3.93 11.11
C GLN A 331 -0.70 3.50 9.97
N ALA A 332 -1.25 3.25 8.76
CA ALA A 332 -0.46 2.93 7.58
C ALA A 332 0.52 4.07 7.23
N LEU A 333 0.04 5.31 7.28
CA LEU A 333 0.86 6.50 7.03
C LEU A 333 2.02 6.60 8.01
N ALA A 334 1.79 6.35 9.29
CA ALA A 334 2.84 6.37 10.31
C ALA A 334 3.94 5.32 10.00
N VAL A 335 3.56 4.09 9.63
CA VAL A 335 4.51 3.04 9.22
C VAL A 335 5.34 3.48 8.01
N TYR A 336 4.70 4.01 6.98
CA TYR A 336 5.43 4.45 5.77
C TYR A 336 6.32 5.67 6.00
N GLN A 337 5.93 6.58 6.92
CA GLN A 337 6.77 7.71 7.32
C GLN A 337 8.01 7.27 8.11
N GLU A 338 7.88 6.27 8.97
CA GLU A 338 9.01 5.66 9.66
C GLU A 338 9.98 5.03 8.64
N MET A 339 9.47 4.25 7.68
CA MET A 339 10.28 3.70 6.59
C MET A 339 10.97 4.78 5.74
N GLU A 340 10.29 5.90 5.48
CA GLU A 340 10.89 7.05 4.78
C GLU A 340 12.02 7.66 5.60
N ALA A 341 11.82 7.88 6.90
CA ALA A 341 12.82 8.45 7.80
C ALA A 341 14.07 7.55 7.88
N GLU A 342 13.88 6.24 8.00
CA GLU A 342 14.98 5.26 7.97
C GLU A 342 15.74 5.27 6.65
N ALA A 343 15.02 5.29 5.52
CA ALA A 343 15.64 5.37 4.20
C ALA A 343 16.47 6.64 4.02
N ARG A 344 15.99 7.78 4.48
CA ARG A 344 16.73 9.08 4.46
C ARG A 344 17.93 9.07 5.38
N LYS A 345 17.81 8.47 6.58
CA LYS A 345 18.93 8.30 7.51
C LYS A 345 20.03 7.42 6.94
N ALA A 346 19.65 6.31 6.29
CA ALA A 346 20.61 5.39 5.69
C ALA A 346 21.32 5.99 4.46
N SER A 347 20.66 6.88 3.71
CA SER A 347 21.19 7.51 2.49
C SER A 347 20.63 8.91 2.29
N PRO A 348 21.16 9.95 3.00
CA PRO A 348 20.61 11.31 2.99
C PRO A 348 20.55 11.98 1.60
N THR A 349 21.44 11.58 0.70
CA THR A 349 21.56 12.14 -0.65
C THR A 349 20.78 11.36 -1.71
N LYS A 350 20.27 10.18 -1.35
CA LYS A 350 19.53 9.33 -2.29
C LYS A 350 18.04 9.66 -2.25
N GLU A 351 17.43 9.80 -3.41
CA GLU A 351 15.98 9.97 -3.52
C GLU A 351 15.23 8.77 -2.92
N VAL A 352 14.11 9.04 -2.25
CA VAL A 352 13.22 8.01 -1.73
C VAL A 352 12.62 7.24 -2.91
N ARG A 353 12.53 5.91 -2.81
CA ARG A 353 11.98 5.08 -3.88
C ARG A 353 10.53 5.48 -4.20
N SER A 354 10.21 5.63 -5.47
CA SER A 354 8.86 5.97 -5.94
C SER A 354 7.80 5.00 -5.41
N ALA A 355 8.12 3.72 -5.25
CA ALA A 355 7.21 2.73 -4.66
C ALA A 355 6.73 3.12 -3.26
N LEU A 356 7.62 3.64 -2.39
CA LEU A 356 7.25 4.12 -1.06
C LEU A 356 6.49 5.44 -1.14
N LEU A 357 6.89 6.36 -2.04
CA LEU A 357 6.17 7.61 -2.25
C LEU A 357 4.72 7.37 -2.71
N PHE A 358 4.48 6.41 -3.60
CA PHE A 358 3.12 6.02 -3.98
C PHE A 358 2.26 5.55 -2.79
N LYS A 359 2.85 4.81 -1.86
CA LYS A 359 2.16 4.36 -0.64
C LYS A 359 1.87 5.51 0.30
N LEU A 360 2.82 6.43 0.45
CA LEU A 360 2.64 7.66 1.22
C LEU A 360 1.54 8.56 0.62
N VAL A 361 1.47 8.69 -0.71
CA VAL A 361 0.37 9.41 -1.40
C VAL A 361 -0.97 8.73 -1.10
N ALA A 362 -1.06 7.42 -1.26
CA ALA A 362 -2.31 6.68 -1.01
C ALA A 362 -2.77 6.82 0.45
N ALA A 363 -1.89 6.53 1.42
CA ALA A 363 -2.22 6.61 2.83
C ALA A 363 -2.59 8.04 3.26
N SER A 364 -1.88 9.07 2.78
CA SER A 364 -2.21 10.48 3.07
C SER A 364 -3.54 10.89 2.45
N SER A 365 -3.86 10.40 1.24
CA SER A 365 -5.13 10.70 0.57
C SER A 365 -6.31 10.08 1.33
N ASP A 366 -6.19 8.80 1.71
CA ASP A 366 -7.22 8.08 2.47
C ASP A 366 -7.40 8.66 3.89
N ALA A 367 -6.32 9.18 4.49
CA ALA A 367 -6.37 9.95 5.73
C ALA A 367 -6.95 11.37 5.54
N GLY A 368 -7.29 11.77 4.31
CA GLY A 368 -7.77 13.11 3.99
C GLY A 368 -6.73 14.21 4.16
N LEU A 369 -5.44 13.87 4.23
CA LEU A 369 -4.32 14.80 4.37
C LEU A 369 -3.80 15.22 2.99
N PHE A 370 -4.68 15.81 2.18
CA PHE A 370 -4.43 16.08 0.76
C PHE A 370 -3.22 16.97 0.46
N LYS A 371 -2.91 17.92 1.34
CA LYS A 371 -1.69 18.74 1.19
C LYS A 371 -0.42 17.88 1.33
N GLN A 372 -0.44 16.93 2.25
CA GLN A 372 0.66 16.00 2.45
C GLN A 372 0.75 14.99 1.30
N ALA A 373 -0.40 14.49 0.82
CA ALA A 373 -0.45 13.64 -0.37
C ALA A 373 0.15 14.34 -1.59
N GLN A 374 -0.18 15.62 -1.80
CA GLN A 374 0.41 16.42 -2.88
C GLN A 374 1.92 16.59 -2.70
N HIS A 375 2.39 16.86 -1.49
CA HIS A 375 3.81 16.98 -1.20
C HIS A 375 4.59 15.70 -1.56
N TYR A 376 4.04 14.52 -1.26
CA TYR A 376 4.67 13.25 -1.66
C TYR A 376 4.56 13.01 -3.17
N GLN A 377 3.43 13.36 -3.79
CA GLN A 377 3.25 13.25 -5.23
C GLN A 377 4.27 14.10 -6.01
N ASP A 378 4.56 15.31 -5.55
CA ASP A 378 5.51 16.23 -6.18
C ASP A 378 6.96 15.74 -6.12
N GLN A 379 7.28 14.82 -5.20
CA GLN A 379 8.58 14.16 -5.09
C GLN A 379 8.76 13.01 -6.08
N ILE A 380 7.69 12.50 -6.68
CA ILE A 380 7.76 11.39 -7.64
C ILE A 380 8.25 11.92 -8.98
N LYS A 381 9.51 11.58 -9.33
CA LYS A 381 10.17 11.98 -10.57
C LYS A 381 10.47 10.75 -11.40
N GLU A 382 9.47 10.27 -12.13
CA GLU A 382 9.60 9.12 -13.00
C GLU A 382 9.72 9.56 -14.47
N PRO A 383 10.72 9.08 -15.20
CA PRO A 383 10.82 9.35 -16.63
C PRO A 383 9.76 8.55 -17.39
N PRO A 384 9.28 9.03 -18.56
CA PRO A 384 8.28 8.30 -19.35
C PRO A 384 8.75 6.95 -19.87
N GLN A 385 10.05 6.77 -20.00
CA GLN A 385 10.67 5.52 -20.46
C GLN A 385 11.83 5.12 -19.57
N ILE A 386 12.01 3.81 -19.38
CA ILE A 386 13.14 3.19 -18.69
C ILE A 386 13.86 2.22 -19.61
N TRP A 387 15.15 1.99 -19.35
CA TRP A 387 15.89 0.93 -20.03
C TRP A 387 15.45 -0.44 -19.54
N ASP A 388 15.37 -1.40 -20.44
CA ASP A 388 15.29 -2.81 -20.06
C ASP A 388 16.54 -3.25 -19.27
N PHE A 389 16.53 -4.47 -18.71
CA PHE A 389 17.65 -4.97 -17.92
C PHE A 389 18.93 -5.14 -18.75
N THR A 390 18.81 -5.33 -20.07
CA THR A 390 19.95 -5.44 -21.01
C THR A 390 20.48 -4.08 -21.41
N LYS A 391 19.76 -2.99 -21.14
CA LYS A 391 20.06 -1.62 -21.58
C LYS A 391 20.12 -1.45 -23.11
N THR A 392 19.40 -2.32 -23.83
CA THR A 392 19.35 -2.28 -25.31
C THR A 392 18.08 -1.63 -25.82
N THR A 393 16.96 -1.73 -25.08
CA THR A 393 15.64 -1.23 -25.49
C THR A 393 15.06 -0.32 -24.41
N ARG A 394 14.40 0.76 -24.81
CA ARG A 394 13.61 1.60 -23.91
C ARG A 394 12.18 1.09 -23.87
N LEU A 395 11.68 0.86 -22.67
CA LEU A 395 10.33 0.41 -22.38
C LEU A 395 9.53 1.55 -21.76
N ALA A 396 8.21 1.55 -21.95
CA ALA A 396 7.32 2.44 -21.22
C ALA A 396 7.49 2.23 -19.71
N ASN A 397 7.54 3.33 -18.95
CA ASN A 397 7.68 3.27 -17.50
C ASN A 397 6.30 3.22 -16.82
N PRO A 398 5.87 2.11 -16.23
CA PRO A 398 4.58 2.01 -15.57
C PRO A 398 4.43 2.95 -14.36
N ASN A 399 5.53 3.33 -13.71
CA ASN A 399 5.51 4.30 -12.62
C ASN A 399 5.22 5.71 -13.09
N TYR A 400 5.62 6.08 -14.31
CA TYR A 400 5.26 7.36 -14.92
C TYR A 400 3.73 7.48 -15.09
N ASP A 401 3.11 6.45 -15.66
CA ASP A 401 1.66 6.41 -15.84
C ASP A 401 0.94 6.37 -14.48
N ARG A 402 1.43 5.57 -13.54
CA ARG A 402 0.89 5.53 -12.16
C ARG A 402 0.94 6.91 -11.50
N SER A 403 2.05 7.64 -11.64
CA SER A 403 2.19 9.00 -11.12
C SER A 403 1.18 9.95 -11.74
N PHE A 404 0.96 9.86 -13.04
CA PHE A 404 -0.04 10.65 -13.76
C PHE A 404 -1.46 10.39 -13.22
N TYR A 405 -1.89 9.13 -13.12
CA TYR A 405 -3.22 8.79 -12.61
C TYR A 405 -3.41 9.15 -11.14
N ASN A 406 -2.38 9.02 -10.31
CA ASN A 406 -2.43 9.52 -8.94
C ASN A 406 -2.68 11.03 -8.90
N GLN A 407 -2.05 11.80 -9.77
CA GLN A 407 -2.28 13.26 -9.85
C GLN A 407 -3.72 13.58 -10.27
N VAL A 408 -4.26 12.89 -11.26
CA VAL A 408 -5.67 13.02 -11.68
C VAL A 408 -6.62 12.72 -10.51
N ASN A 409 -6.41 11.59 -9.83
CA ASN A 409 -7.24 11.18 -8.71
C ASN A 409 -7.15 12.14 -7.53
N LEU A 410 -5.96 12.63 -7.23
CA LEU A 410 -5.75 13.61 -6.15
C LEU A 410 -6.53 14.90 -6.42
N HIS A 411 -6.50 15.42 -7.64
CA HIS A 411 -7.31 16.58 -8.03
C HIS A 411 -8.81 16.30 -7.91
N ASN A 412 -9.27 15.11 -8.34
CA ASN A 412 -10.67 14.71 -8.23
C ASN A 412 -11.13 14.66 -6.76
N TRP A 413 -10.38 14.00 -5.88
CA TRP A 413 -10.72 13.86 -4.45
C TRP A 413 -10.72 15.19 -3.71
N ARG A 414 -9.82 16.09 -4.07
CA ARG A 414 -9.76 17.45 -3.53
C ARG A 414 -10.91 18.35 -4.00
N GLY A 415 -11.72 17.90 -4.95
CA GLY A 415 -12.81 18.68 -5.54
C GLY A 415 -12.38 19.55 -6.73
N ASN A 416 -11.11 19.50 -7.13
CA ASN A 416 -10.56 20.27 -8.26
C ASN A 416 -10.76 19.49 -9.58
N LYS A 417 -12.03 19.21 -9.89
CA LYS A 417 -12.40 18.37 -11.05
C LYS A 417 -11.97 18.98 -12.38
N THR A 418 -12.01 20.28 -12.53
CA THR A 418 -11.56 20.97 -13.75
C THR A 418 -10.12 20.63 -14.09
N GLN A 419 -9.23 20.58 -13.08
CA GLN A 419 -7.84 20.22 -13.30
C GLN A 419 -7.69 18.73 -13.66
N ALA A 420 -8.47 17.85 -13.02
CA ALA A 420 -8.48 16.44 -13.36
C ALA A 420 -8.89 16.21 -14.82
N TYR A 421 -9.94 16.89 -15.29
CA TYR A 421 -10.35 16.85 -16.71
C TYR A 421 -9.27 17.39 -17.64
N SER A 422 -8.71 18.56 -17.35
CA SER A 422 -7.67 19.17 -18.16
C SER A 422 -6.44 18.26 -18.35
N LEU A 423 -6.04 17.53 -17.30
CA LEU A 423 -4.95 16.55 -17.38
C LEU A 423 -5.31 15.38 -18.31
N LEU A 424 -6.51 14.80 -18.16
CA LEU A 424 -6.96 13.69 -18.99
C LEU A 424 -7.17 14.10 -20.44
N GLU A 425 -7.79 15.27 -20.68
CA GLU A 425 -8.00 15.81 -22.03
C GLU A 425 -6.67 16.11 -22.73
N ASN A 426 -5.72 16.73 -22.03
CA ASN A 426 -4.39 16.97 -22.59
C ASN A 426 -3.71 15.64 -22.96
N ARG A 427 -3.81 14.60 -22.12
CA ARG A 427 -3.24 13.29 -22.42
C ARG A 427 -3.89 12.66 -23.66
N LEU A 428 -5.21 12.66 -23.71
CA LEU A 428 -5.98 12.09 -24.82
C LEU A 428 -5.91 12.91 -26.12
N THR A 429 -5.66 14.21 -26.05
CA THR A 429 -5.60 15.05 -27.26
C THR A 429 -4.18 15.20 -27.80
N ASN A 430 -3.19 15.44 -26.90
CA ASN A 430 -1.86 15.89 -27.30
C ASN A 430 -0.76 14.86 -27.08
N ILE A 431 -0.95 13.88 -26.16
CA ILE A 431 0.14 12.99 -25.76
C ILE A 431 -0.11 11.56 -26.29
N THR A 432 -1.23 10.95 -25.92
CA THR A 432 -1.56 9.57 -26.28
C THR A 432 -3.06 9.43 -26.55
N PRO A 433 -3.52 9.77 -27.76
CA PRO A 433 -4.96 9.76 -28.12
C PRO A 433 -5.66 8.41 -27.94
N GLY A 434 -4.91 7.31 -28.06
CA GLY A 434 -5.42 5.95 -27.90
C GLY A 434 -5.16 5.33 -26.52
N ASP A 435 -4.92 6.11 -25.47
CA ASP A 435 -4.68 5.59 -24.12
C ASP A 435 -5.98 5.08 -23.47
N PRO A 436 -6.19 3.74 -23.40
CA PRO A 436 -7.42 3.20 -22.85
C PRO A 436 -7.56 3.46 -21.35
N TRP A 437 -6.46 3.53 -20.61
CA TRP A 437 -6.48 3.78 -19.16
C TRP A 437 -6.89 5.22 -18.85
N ALA A 438 -6.46 6.19 -19.67
CA ALA A 438 -6.93 7.56 -19.57
C ALA A 438 -8.42 7.69 -19.93
N MET A 439 -8.90 6.93 -20.90
CA MET A 439 -10.34 6.86 -21.23
C MET A 439 -11.15 6.25 -20.08
N LEU A 440 -10.66 5.16 -19.44
CA LEU A 440 -11.31 4.56 -18.27
C LEU A 440 -11.30 5.51 -17.07
N ALA A 441 -10.20 6.22 -16.82
CA ALA A 441 -10.13 7.25 -15.77
C ALA A 441 -11.09 8.42 -16.04
N TYR A 442 -11.24 8.83 -17.29
CA TYR A 442 -12.23 9.83 -17.69
C TYR A 442 -13.66 9.33 -17.47
N SER A 443 -13.94 8.07 -17.85
CA SER A 443 -15.21 7.42 -17.58
C SER A 443 -15.56 7.38 -16.08
N GLU A 444 -14.59 7.04 -15.23
CA GLU A 444 -14.77 7.05 -13.77
C GLU A 444 -15.09 8.45 -13.25
N LEU A 445 -14.38 9.47 -13.77
CA LEU A 445 -14.62 10.86 -13.41
C LEU A 445 -16.04 11.31 -13.78
N GLU A 446 -16.54 10.96 -14.98
CA GLU A 446 -17.93 11.24 -15.42
C GLU A 446 -18.94 10.47 -14.55
N ALA A 447 -18.72 9.19 -14.28
CA ALA A 447 -19.57 8.39 -13.40
C ALA A 447 -19.68 8.99 -11.99
N SER A 448 -18.56 9.51 -11.45
CA SER A 448 -18.52 10.21 -10.16
C SER A 448 -19.34 11.52 -10.12
N ARG A 449 -19.71 12.03 -11.30
CA ARG A 449 -20.58 13.20 -11.48
C ARG A 449 -22.02 12.85 -11.80
N HIS A 450 -22.39 11.57 -11.79
CA HIS A 450 -23.67 11.04 -12.24
C HIS A 450 -23.95 11.27 -13.74
N ARG A 451 -22.90 11.44 -14.54
CA ARG A 451 -22.99 11.53 -16.01
C ARG A 451 -22.72 10.15 -16.61
N TYR A 452 -23.68 9.27 -16.44
CA TYR A 452 -23.49 7.83 -16.68
C TYR A 452 -23.41 7.49 -18.17
N ASP A 453 -24.17 8.18 -19.04
CA ASP A 453 -24.14 7.93 -20.49
C ASP A 453 -22.78 8.34 -21.06
N ASP A 454 -22.25 9.50 -20.62
CA ASP A 454 -20.91 9.97 -21.01
C ASP A 454 -19.82 9.04 -20.48
N ALA A 455 -19.99 8.52 -19.26
CA ALA A 455 -19.07 7.55 -18.67
C ALA A 455 -19.05 6.22 -19.49
N VAL A 456 -20.21 5.72 -19.90
CA VAL A 456 -20.32 4.54 -20.76
C VAL A 456 -19.67 4.79 -22.12
N GLU A 457 -19.94 5.94 -22.75
CA GLU A 457 -19.34 6.28 -24.05
C GLU A 457 -17.80 6.26 -24.00
N MET A 458 -17.20 6.84 -22.96
CA MET A 458 -15.74 6.84 -22.79
C MET A 458 -15.20 5.44 -22.50
N ALA A 459 -15.89 4.62 -21.71
CA ALA A 459 -15.50 3.24 -21.48
C ALA A 459 -15.57 2.39 -22.76
N GLU A 460 -16.60 2.56 -23.57
CA GLU A 460 -16.74 1.88 -24.89
C GLU A 460 -15.61 2.27 -25.85
N LYS A 461 -15.15 3.53 -25.84
CA LYS A 461 -13.97 3.96 -26.61
C LYS A 461 -12.70 3.24 -26.15
N ALA A 462 -12.51 3.09 -24.84
CA ALA A 462 -11.34 2.42 -24.29
C ALA A 462 -11.22 0.95 -24.75
N LYS A 463 -12.35 0.26 -24.91
CA LYS A 463 -12.44 -1.13 -25.34
C LYS A 463 -11.60 -1.45 -26.58
N PHE A 464 -11.56 -0.55 -27.57
CA PHE A 464 -10.86 -0.78 -28.83
C PHE A 464 -9.34 -0.79 -28.71
N TYR A 465 -8.79 -0.24 -27.64
CA TYR A 465 -7.36 -0.09 -27.37
C TYR A 465 -6.83 -1.04 -26.30
N LEU A 466 -7.75 -1.70 -25.54
CA LEU A 466 -7.39 -2.68 -24.51
C LEU A 466 -7.07 -4.02 -25.17
N LYS A 467 -6.05 -4.70 -24.66
CA LYS A 467 -5.74 -6.09 -25.00
C LYS A 467 -6.84 -7.01 -24.48
N GLU A 468 -6.87 -8.25 -25.02
CA GLU A 468 -7.88 -9.22 -24.64
C GLU A 468 -7.91 -9.50 -23.14
N GLU A 469 -6.76 -9.69 -22.53
CA GLU A 469 -6.62 -9.91 -21.08
C GLU A 469 -7.00 -8.67 -20.23
N GLU A 470 -6.99 -7.48 -20.82
CA GLU A 470 -7.33 -6.21 -20.15
C GLU A 470 -8.81 -5.84 -20.29
N GLN A 471 -9.58 -6.54 -21.14
CA GLN A 471 -11.01 -6.28 -21.35
C GLN A 471 -11.86 -6.43 -20.09
N ILE A 472 -11.36 -7.13 -19.08
CA ILE A 472 -12.04 -7.27 -17.80
C ILE A 472 -12.19 -5.93 -17.06
N PHE A 473 -11.22 -5.02 -17.16
CA PHE A 473 -11.28 -3.68 -16.53
C PHE A 473 -12.42 -2.84 -17.12
N TYR A 474 -12.56 -2.85 -18.44
CA TYR A 474 -13.66 -2.21 -19.13
C TYR A 474 -15.02 -2.79 -18.70
N ARG A 475 -15.16 -4.12 -18.65
CA ARG A 475 -16.39 -4.78 -18.22
C ARG A 475 -16.74 -4.45 -16.77
N ASN A 476 -15.77 -4.44 -15.87
CA ASN A 476 -15.95 -4.02 -14.48
C ASN A 476 -16.37 -2.56 -14.36
N GLN A 477 -15.82 -1.67 -15.19
CA GLN A 477 -16.22 -0.26 -15.24
C GLN A 477 -17.68 -0.10 -15.65
N LEU A 478 -18.12 -0.78 -16.73
CA LEU A 478 -19.53 -0.77 -17.13
C LEU A 478 -20.44 -1.36 -16.04
N GLY A 479 -20.01 -2.46 -15.40
CA GLY A 479 -20.73 -3.05 -14.28
C GLY A 479 -20.90 -2.10 -13.10
N SER A 480 -19.85 -1.35 -12.76
CA SER A 480 -19.88 -0.35 -11.68
C SER A 480 -20.80 0.83 -12.02
N ILE A 481 -20.79 1.30 -13.27
CA ILE A 481 -21.71 2.34 -13.74
C ILE A 481 -23.16 1.82 -13.69
N ALA A 482 -23.43 0.64 -14.20
CA ALA A 482 -24.77 0.03 -14.17
C ALA A 482 -25.28 -0.16 -12.73
N LEU A 483 -24.39 -0.58 -11.82
CA LEU A 483 -24.73 -0.73 -10.40
C LEU A 483 -25.08 0.62 -9.76
N ALA A 484 -24.36 1.69 -10.09
CA ALA A 484 -24.65 3.04 -9.64
C ALA A 484 -25.99 3.58 -10.16
N GLN A 485 -26.39 3.17 -11.37
CA GLN A 485 -27.71 3.47 -11.95
C GLN A 485 -28.85 2.59 -11.40
N GLY A 486 -28.53 1.56 -10.61
CA GLY A 486 -29.52 0.59 -10.15
C GLY A 486 -29.91 -0.44 -11.22
N ASN A 487 -29.14 -0.60 -12.28
CA ASN A 487 -29.41 -1.58 -13.35
C ASN A 487 -28.90 -2.98 -13.00
N TYR A 488 -29.50 -3.60 -11.99
CA TYR A 488 -29.11 -4.91 -11.48
C TYR A 488 -29.22 -6.03 -12.51
N ALA A 489 -30.21 -5.97 -13.40
CA ALA A 489 -30.40 -6.96 -14.45
C ALA A 489 -29.19 -7.00 -15.41
N TYR A 490 -28.63 -5.84 -15.79
CA TYR A 490 -27.43 -5.78 -16.59
C TYR A 490 -26.21 -6.34 -15.83
N VAL A 491 -26.04 -5.94 -14.56
CA VAL A 491 -24.93 -6.42 -13.71
C VAL A 491 -24.97 -7.94 -13.56
N LYS A 492 -26.15 -8.52 -13.30
CA LYS A 492 -26.36 -9.97 -13.25
C LYS A 492 -25.94 -10.65 -14.55
N LYS A 493 -26.42 -10.16 -15.71
CA LYS A 493 -26.05 -10.69 -17.02
C LYS A 493 -24.54 -10.63 -17.25
N LEU A 494 -23.92 -9.51 -16.87
CA LEU A 494 -22.47 -9.31 -17.00
C LEU A 494 -21.68 -10.31 -16.14
N VAL A 495 -22.02 -10.42 -14.85
CA VAL A 495 -21.33 -11.33 -13.90
C VAL A 495 -21.49 -12.81 -14.33
N ASN A 496 -22.66 -13.19 -14.84
CA ASN A 496 -22.91 -14.54 -15.36
C ASN A 496 -22.10 -14.86 -16.62
N SER A 497 -21.61 -13.86 -17.33
CA SER A 497 -20.73 -14.03 -18.50
C SER A 497 -19.24 -14.17 -18.12
N TYR A 498 -18.87 -14.01 -16.86
CA TYR A 498 -17.49 -14.08 -16.39
C TYR A 498 -17.00 -15.53 -16.33
N SER A 499 -15.82 -15.77 -16.93
CA SER A 499 -15.04 -17.00 -16.68
C SER A 499 -14.53 -17.04 -15.25
N GLU A 500 -14.01 -18.19 -14.81
CA GLU A 500 -13.40 -18.28 -13.48
C GLU A 500 -12.22 -17.29 -13.32
N LYS A 501 -11.41 -17.12 -14.36
CA LYS A 501 -10.34 -16.12 -14.39
C LYS A 501 -10.89 -14.70 -14.27
N ASP A 502 -11.95 -14.36 -15.01
CA ASP A 502 -12.59 -13.04 -14.90
C ASP A 502 -13.07 -12.76 -13.47
N LYS A 503 -13.63 -13.77 -12.78
CA LYS A 503 -14.08 -13.65 -11.39
C LYS A 503 -12.91 -13.40 -10.42
N GLU A 504 -11.78 -14.09 -10.63
CA GLU A 504 -10.55 -13.84 -9.86
C GLU A 504 -10.05 -12.41 -10.06
N ASP A 505 -10.06 -11.93 -11.30
CA ASP A 505 -9.58 -10.56 -11.63
C ASP A 505 -10.59 -9.47 -11.24
N SER A 506 -11.85 -9.82 -10.92
CA SER A 506 -12.95 -8.90 -10.61
C SER A 506 -13.38 -8.90 -9.14
N THR A 507 -12.57 -9.42 -8.22
CA THR A 507 -12.94 -9.59 -6.80
C THR A 507 -13.47 -8.30 -6.15
N SER A 508 -12.90 -7.14 -6.48
CA SER A 508 -13.34 -5.84 -5.97
C SER A 508 -14.74 -5.47 -6.44
N PHE A 509 -15.02 -5.61 -7.74
CA PHE A 509 -16.33 -5.33 -8.34
C PHE A 509 -17.39 -6.31 -7.82
N LEU A 510 -17.09 -7.61 -7.77
CA LEU A 510 -18.00 -8.63 -7.26
C LEU A 510 -18.38 -8.38 -5.80
N LYS A 511 -17.41 -7.95 -4.98
CA LYS A 511 -17.64 -7.54 -3.60
C LYS A 511 -18.54 -6.31 -3.52
N GLN A 512 -18.34 -5.29 -4.36
CA GLN A 512 -19.21 -4.11 -4.45
C GLN A 512 -20.66 -4.52 -4.80
N TYR A 513 -20.83 -5.41 -5.77
CA TYR A 513 -22.15 -5.95 -6.17
C TYR A 513 -22.82 -6.72 -5.03
N GLN A 514 -22.08 -7.54 -4.28
CA GLN A 514 -22.60 -8.24 -3.10
C GLN A 514 -22.97 -7.26 -1.97
N GLU A 515 -22.12 -6.26 -1.72
CA GLU A 515 -22.36 -5.25 -0.69
C GLU A 515 -23.59 -4.39 -0.99
N ALA A 516 -23.86 -4.07 -2.25
CA ALA A 516 -25.04 -3.31 -2.69
C ALA A 516 -26.36 -4.05 -2.44
N ARG A 517 -26.33 -5.40 -2.43
CA ARG A 517 -27.52 -6.25 -2.28
C ARG A 517 -27.80 -6.73 -0.84
N ARG A 518 -27.03 -6.27 0.14
CA ARG A 518 -27.24 -6.63 1.56
C ARG A 518 -28.62 -6.25 2.06
N GLY A 519 -29.19 -7.07 2.94
CA GLY A 519 -30.33 -6.72 3.75
C GLY A 519 -30.00 -5.52 4.66
N ARG A 520 -31.01 -4.77 5.03
CA ARG A 520 -30.83 -3.54 5.82
C ARG A 520 -31.87 -3.39 6.91
N PHE A 521 -31.44 -3.06 8.09
CA PHE A 521 -32.27 -2.54 9.15
C PHE A 521 -32.00 -1.04 9.31
N THR A 522 -33.05 -0.22 9.29
CA THR A 522 -32.97 1.21 9.62
C THR A 522 -33.90 1.54 10.77
N ALA A 523 -33.43 2.39 11.68
CA ALA A 523 -34.21 2.91 12.78
C ALA A 523 -34.05 4.43 12.82
N SER A 524 -35.18 5.17 12.80
CA SER A 524 -35.22 6.63 12.87
C SER A 524 -35.97 7.07 14.08
N LEU A 525 -35.44 8.04 14.83
CA LEU A 525 -36.05 8.67 15.97
C LEU A 525 -36.08 10.18 15.75
N GLY A 526 -37.26 10.81 15.79
CA GLY A 526 -37.43 12.26 15.69
C GLY A 526 -38.06 12.81 16.94
N ILE A 527 -37.54 13.89 17.46
CA ILE A 527 -38.08 14.61 18.64
C ILE A 527 -38.28 16.08 18.23
N SER A 528 -39.45 16.63 18.59
CA SER A 528 -39.79 18.03 18.34
C SER A 528 -40.38 18.64 19.63
N HIS A 529 -39.84 19.77 20.03
CA HIS A 529 -40.29 20.47 21.23
C HIS A 529 -40.51 21.96 20.95
N PRO A 530 -41.74 22.39 20.63
CA PRO A 530 -42.10 23.79 20.43
C PRO A 530 -42.01 24.59 21.75
N LYS A 531 -41.52 25.82 21.66
CA LYS A 531 -41.51 26.81 22.74
C LYS A 531 -42.47 27.95 22.41
N ASP A 532 -43.04 28.57 23.40
CA ASP A 532 -43.90 29.78 23.34
C ASP A 532 -45.21 29.56 22.59
N VAL A 533 -45.95 28.55 23.00
CA VAL A 533 -47.09 28.08 22.29
C VAL A 533 -48.38 28.48 23.03
N LEU A 534 -49.35 29.08 22.31
CA LEU A 534 -50.69 29.30 22.83
C LEU A 534 -51.44 27.96 23.02
N PRO A 535 -52.03 27.67 24.21
CA PRO A 535 -52.49 26.34 24.57
C PRO A 535 -53.53 25.70 23.63
N ALA A 536 -54.27 26.51 22.89
CA ALA A 536 -55.39 26.00 22.08
C ALA A 536 -55.00 25.60 20.63
N LYS A 537 -53.85 25.99 20.12
CA LYS A 537 -53.52 25.88 18.65
C LYS A 537 -52.28 25.15 18.28
N THR A 538 -51.59 24.52 19.18
CA THR A 538 -50.17 24.36 19.02
C THR A 538 -49.66 22.97 18.88
N ALA A 539 -48.53 22.89 18.20
CA ALA A 539 -47.71 21.72 18.14
C ALA A 539 -47.19 21.37 19.53
N SER A 540 -47.62 20.27 20.06
CA SER A 540 -47.13 19.65 21.29
C SER A 540 -45.80 18.93 21.00
N ASN A 541 -45.08 18.53 22.04
CA ASN A 541 -43.93 17.65 21.89
C ASN A 541 -44.31 16.45 21.04
N GLU A 542 -43.55 16.22 20.00
CA GLU A 542 -43.74 15.08 19.09
C GLU A 542 -42.55 14.15 19.18
N LEU A 543 -42.86 12.86 19.31
CA LEU A 543 -41.88 11.79 19.20
C LEU A 543 -42.30 10.92 18.01
N THR A 544 -41.41 10.77 17.04
CA THR A 544 -41.61 9.86 15.90
C THR A 544 -40.57 8.74 15.95
N GLN A 545 -41.01 7.54 15.66
CA GLN A 545 -40.18 6.34 15.57
C GLN A 545 -40.52 5.60 14.26
N GLU A 546 -39.53 5.22 13.50
CA GLU A 546 -39.73 4.52 12.25
C GLU A 546 -38.68 3.44 12.07
N TYR A 547 -39.11 2.24 11.73
CA TYR A 547 -38.24 1.08 11.57
C TYR A 547 -38.54 0.38 10.25
N TYR A 548 -37.46 0.12 9.48
CA TYR A 548 -37.50 -0.71 8.28
C TYR A 548 -36.57 -1.88 8.43
N LEU A 549 -37.04 -3.07 8.06
CA LEU A 549 -36.22 -4.27 7.96
C LEU A 549 -36.43 -4.86 6.56
N SER A 550 -35.39 -4.73 5.71
CA SER A 550 -35.45 -5.29 4.36
C SER A 550 -34.66 -6.59 4.25
N SER A 551 -35.18 -7.51 3.45
CA SER A 551 -34.40 -8.68 3.02
C SER A 551 -33.16 -8.27 2.21
N PRO A 552 -32.15 -9.16 2.04
CA PRO A 552 -31.20 -9.03 0.97
C PRO A 552 -31.93 -8.92 -0.38
N MET A 553 -31.32 -8.16 -1.32
CA MET A 553 -31.86 -8.06 -2.67
C MET A 553 -31.54 -9.33 -3.48
N THR A 554 -32.45 -9.71 -4.34
CA THR A 554 -32.18 -10.69 -5.40
C THR A 554 -31.09 -10.18 -6.35
N GLU A 555 -30.59 -11.01 -7.23
CA GLU A 555 -29.62 -10.58 -8.25
C GLU A 555 -30.17 -9.51 -9.21
N ASP A 556 -31.49 -9.44 -9.36
CA ASP A 556 -32.18 -8.43 -10.17
C ASP A 556 -32.56 -7.17 -9.38
N GLY A 557 -32.20 -7.10 -8.09
CA GLY A 557 -32.44 -5.92 -7.24
C GLY A 557 -33.83 -5.88 -6.58
N HIS A 558 -34.59 -6.98 -6.56
CA HIS A 558 -35.88 -7.04 -5.87
C HIS A 558 -35.70 -7.38 -4.39
N TYR A 559 -36.55 -6.81 -3.54
CA TYR A 559 -36.53 -7.13 -2.11
C TYR A 559 -37.89 -6.91 -1.48
N VAL A 560 -38.09 -7.49 -0.31
CA VAL A 560 -39.26 -7.28 0.55
C VAL A 560 -38.84 -6.62 1.86
N TYR A 561 -39.76 -5.92 2.50
CA TYR A 561 -39.48 -5.26 3.77
C TYR A 561 -40.67 -5.26 4.71
N ALA A 562 -40.36 -5.16 6.01
CA ALA A 562 -41.32 -4.85 7.06
C ALA A 562 -41.10 -3.41 7.52
N HIS A 563 -42.18 -2.69 7.75
CA HIS A 563 -42.16 -1.30 8.15
C HIS A 563 -43.01 -1.08 9.40
N GLN A 564 -42.52 -0.34 10.36
CA GLN A 564 -43.25 0.13 11.53
C GLN A 564 -43.06 1.63 11.68
N PHE A 565 -44.14 2.34 11.83
CA PHE A 565 -44.17 3.76 12.16
C PHE A 565 -44.98 4.03 13.44
N GLU A 566 -44.46 4.91 14.31
CA GLU A 566 -45.18 5.42 15.49
C GLU A 566 -44.93 6.91 15.64
N ALA A 567 -46.01 7.67 15.85
CA ALA A 567 -45.96 9.07 16.27
C ALA A 567 -46.75 9.23 17.59
N ARG A 568 -46.15 9.97 18.53
CA ARG A 568 -46.75 10.33 19.81
C ARG A 568 -46.82 11.84 19.94
N VAL A 569 -48.01 12.37 20.04
CA VAL A 569 -48.28 13.80 20.16
C VAL A 569 -49.07 14.04 21.43
N PRO A 570 -48.45 14.56 22.51
CA PRO A 570 -49.15 14.95 23.70
C PRO A 570 -50.09 16.13 23.39
N THR A 571 -51.29 16.10 23.92
CA THR A 571 -52.30 17.20 23.95
C THR A 571 -52.67 17.52 25.40
N ASP A 572 -53.40 18.58 25.62
CA ASP A 572 -53.80 18.99 26.99
C ASP A 572 -54.62 17.93 27.76
N SER A 573 -55.30 17.04 27.03
CA SER A 573 -56.19 16.03 27.63
C SER A 573 -55.67 14.59 27.52
N GLU A 574 -54.84 14.31 26.54
CA GLU A 574 -54.38 12.94 26.23
C GLU A 574 -53.11 12.94 25.37
N THR A 575 -52.44 11.79 25.25
CA THR A 575 -51.38 11.57 24.27
C THR A 575 -51.97 10.83 23.08
N LEU A 576 -52.02 11.49 21.93
CA LEU A 576 -52.41 10.87 20.66
C LEU A 576 -51.25 9.96 20.20
N ARG A 577 -51.61 8.72 19.88
CA ARG A 577 -50.63 7.73 19.45
C ARG A 577 -51.07 7.10 18.13
N LEU A 578 -50.40 7.45 17.07
CA LEU A 578 -50.55 6.84 15.77
C LEU A 578 -49.53 5.74 15.62
N GLN A 579 -49.91 4.53 15.31
CA GLN A 579 -49.05 3.40 15.11
C GLN A 579 -49.49 2.59 13.88
N ARG A 580 -48.55 2.21 13.02
CA ARG A 580 -48.77 1.48 11.77
C ARG A 580 -47.75 0.40 11.61
N PHE A 581 -48.16 -0.72 10.99
CA PHE A 581 -47.31 -1.82 10.55
C PHE A 581 -47.65 -2.14 9.11
N GLY A 582 -46.61 -2.33 8.29
CA GLY A 582 -46.73 -2.64 6.90
C GLY A 582 -45.77 -3.70 6.44
N LEU A 583 -46.11 -4.37 5.37
CA LEU A 583 -45.23 -5.21 4.58
C LEU A 583 -45.16 -4.63 3.18
N GLY A 584 -43.99 -4.49 2.66
CA GLY A 584 -43.77 -3.93 1.34
C GLY A 584 -42.85 -4.79 0.48
N ALA A 585 -42.90 -4.53 -0.81
CA ALA A 585 -42.02 -5.10 -1.80
C ALA A 585 -41.49 -4.00 -2.72
N HIS A 586 -40.24 -4.15 -3.13
CA HIS A 586 -39.59 -3.30 -4.11
C HIS A 586 -39.16 -4.16 -5.29
N ALA A 587 -39.55 -3.78 -6.51
CA ALA A 587 -39.21 -4.45 -7.74
C ALA A 587 -38.40 -3.50 -8.64
N ASN A 588 -37.22 -3.92 -9.01
CA ASN A 588 -36.35 -3.22 -9.93
C ASN A 588 -36.51 -3.78 -11.34
N PHE A 589 -37.01 -2.99 -12.27
CA PHE A 589 -37.14 -3.29 -13.70
C PHE A 589 -36.51 -2.13 -14.50
N TYR A 590 -35.23 -1.92 -14.33
CA TYR A 590 -34.52 -0.79 -14.92
C TYR A 590 -35.01 -0.53 -16.39
N PRO A 591 -35.39 0.71 -16.74
CA PRO A 591 -35.26 1.97 -15.98
C PRO A 591 -36.39 2.29 -14.99
N PHE A 592 -37.27 1.33 -14.67
CA PHE A 592 -38.35 1.49 -13.71
C PHE A 592 -38.02 0.86 -12.35
N ASN A 593 -38.40 1.57 -11.27
CA ASN A 593 -38.43 1.04 -9.91
C ASN A 593 -39.86 1.13 -9.39
N LEU A 594 -40.39 0.03 -8.90
CA LEU A 594 -41.74 -0.08 -8.36
C LEU A 594 -41.70 -0.39 -6.88
N GLY A 595 -42.42 0.34 -6.07
CA GLY A 595 -42.61 0.05 -4.66
C GLY A 595 -44.10 -0.10 -4.32
N MET A 596 -44.40 -1.07 -3.46
CA MET A 596 -45.74 -1.29 -2.93
C MET A 596 -45.63 -1.65 -1.47
N GLU A 597 -46.47 -1.07 -0.65
CA GLU A 597 -46.62 -1.39 0.77
C GLU A 597 -48.09 -1.49 1.16
N LEU A 598 -48.45 -2.51 1.92
CA LEU A 598 -49.74 -2.75 2.49
C LEU A 598 -49.60 -2.90 3.99
N GLY A 599 -50.50 -2.28 4.76
CA GLY A 599 -50.42 -2.37 6.19
C GLY A 599 -51.71 -1.95 6.88
N SER A 600 -51.62 -1.87 8.20
CA SER A 600 -52.73 -1.47 9.07
C SER A 600 -52.24 -0.68 10.27
N GLY A 601 -53.09 0.21 10.76
CA GLY A 601 -52.86 0.88 12.02
C GLY A 601 -53.44 0.10 13.21
N THR A 602 -52.86 0.30 14.39
CA THR A 602 -53.28 -0.43 15.62
C THR A 602 -53.76 0.46 16.74
N ARG A 603 -53.60 1.77 16.62
CA ARG A 603 -53.93 2.76 17.66
C ARG A 603 -54.94 3.77 17.13
N LEU A 604 -54.66 5.05 17.13
CA LEU A 604 -55.54 6.13 16.72
C LEU A 604 -56.19 5.90 15.33
N ASN A 605 -55.38 5.45 14.36
CA ASN A 605 -55.86 5.05 13.03
C ASN A 605 -55.84 3.52 12.91
N LYS A 606 -56.98 2.87 13.00
CA LYS A 606 -57.12 1.40 12.91
C LYS A 606 -57.44 0.91 11.50
N LYS A 607 -57.45 1.81 10.50
CA LYS A 607 -57.72 1.43 9.10
C LYS A 607 -56.49 0.85 8.41
N SER A 608 -56.75 0.00 7.45
CA SER A 608 -55.70 -0.46 6.51
C SER A 608 -55.24 0.69 5.63
N TYR A 609 -54.02 0.59 5.16
CA TYR A 609 -53.39 1.53 4.22
C TYR A 609 -52.68 0.83 3.08
N ALA A 610 -52.55 1.54 1.99
CA ALA A 610 -51.72 1.10 0.86
C ALA A 610 -50.90 2.25 0.34
N SER A 611 -49.64 1.96 -0.02
CA SER A 611 -48.74 2.90 -0.67
C SER A 611 -48.20 2.27 -1.94
N PHE A 612 -48.15 3.04 -3.02
CA PHE A 612 -47.58 2.63 -4.28
C PHE A 612 -46.74 3.76 -4.83
N ASN A 613 -45.54 3.42 -5.31
CA ASN A 613 -44.65 4.36 -5.99
C ASN A 613 -44.03 3.74 -7.23
N ILE A 614 -43.79 4.58 -8.22
CA ILE A 614 -43.03 4.27 -9.44
C ILE A 614 -42.05 5.37 -9.71
N ASP A 615 -40.80 4.98 -9.94
CA ASP A 615 -39.75 5.86 -10.41
C ASP A 615 -39.34 5.42 -11.82
N TYR A 616 -39.17 6.38 -12.72
CA TYR A 616 -38.74 6.18 -14.10
C TYR A 616 -37.54 7.07 -14.44
N LEU A 617 -36.43 6.44 -14.80
CA LEU A 617 -35.23 7.11 -15.26
C LEU A 617 -35.26 7.20 -16.78
N LEU A 618 -35.63 8.37 -17.33
CA LEU A 618 -35.68 8.57 -18.78
C LEU A 618 -34.29 8.51 -19.42
N ASN A 619 -33.31 9.13 -18.78
CA ASN A 619 -31.88 9.16 -19.13
C ASN A 619 -31.05 9.59 -17.93
N GLN A 620 -29.74 9.79 -18.10
CA GLN A 620 -28.84 10.24 -17.01
C GLN A 620 -29.25 11.56 -16.33
N TYR A 621 -30.11 12.39 -16.99
CA TYR A 621 -30.48 13.71 -16.48
C TYR A 621 -31.86 13.73 -15.85
N TRP A 622 -32.84 13.04 -16.44
CA TRP A 622 -34.25 13.15 -16.09
C TRP A 622 -34.80 11.94 -15.36
N GLN A 623 -35.28 12.19 -14.16
CA GLN A 623 -36.05 11.21 -13.37
C GLN A 623 -37.48 11.71 -13.16
N PHE A 624 -38.45 10.82 -13.30
CA PHE A 624 -39.86 11.06 -13.03
C PHE A 624 -40.31 10.10 -11.93
N SER A 625 -41.14 10.59 -11.01
CA SER A 625 -41.67 9.79 -9.92
C SER A 625 -43.16 10.03 -9.79
N ALA A 626 -43.96 8.98 -9.57
CA ALA A 626 -45.35 9.08 -9.22
C ALA A 626 -45.66 8.23 -7.98
N ALA A 627 -46.53 8.71 -7.11
CA ALA A 627 -46.93 8.01 -5.89
C ALA A 627 -48.42 8.14 -5.63
N ALA A 628 -49.02 7.10 -5.07
CA ALA A 628 -50.39 7.06 -4.59
C ALA A 628 -50.42 6.40 -3.23
N ASN A 629 -51.00 7.11 -2.24
CA ASN A 629 -51.11 6.63 -0.86
C ASN A 629 -52.57 6.68 -0.41
N ILE A 630 -53.09 5.54 0.01
CA ILE A 630 -54.43 5.39 0.60
C ILE A 630 -54.28 5.35 2.10
N ASN A 631 -55.07 6.15 2.82
CA ASN A 631 -54.96 6.36 4.25
C ASN A 631 -53.51 6.78 4.63
N ASN A 632 -53.10 7.89 4.07
CA ASN A 632 -51.72 8.38 4.13
C ASN A 632 -51.21 8.66 5.56
N GLN A 633 -49.98 8.32 5.83
CA GLN A 633 -49.27 8.59 7.10
C GLN A 633 -49.15 10.10 7.40
N SER A 634 -49.05 10.96 6.41
CA SER A 634 -48.95 12.41 6.56
C SER A 634 -50.27 13.12 6.79
N THR A 635 -51.37 12.37 6.97
CA THR A 635 -52.65 12.94 7.41
C THR A 635 -52.48 13.60 8.77
N PRO A 636 -52.90 14.88 8.96
CA PRO A 636 -52.76 15.55 10.25
C PRO A 636 -53.33 14.72 11.40
N ILE A 637 -52.58 14.51 12.48
CA ILE A 637 -52.98 13.62 13.59
C ILE A 637 -54.29 14.11 14.27
N LYS A 638 -54.48 15.43 14.31
CA LYS A 638 -55.76 16.02 14.82
C LYS A 638 -56.94 15.72 13.92
N ALA A 639 -56.76 15.58 12.61
CA ALA A 639 -57.78 15.12 11.66
C ALA A 639 -58.11 13.66 11.92
N ILE A 640 -57.13 12.79 12.09
CA ILE A 640 -57.31 11.38 12.40
C ILE A 640 -58.08 11.19 13.71
N ARG A 641 -57.83 12.03 14.73
CA ARG A 641 -58.58 12.02 16.00
C ARG A 641 -60.07 12.21 15.80
N GLN A 642 -60.46 12.98 14.78
CA GLN A 642 -61.85 13.23 14.41
C GLN A 642 -62.39 12.22 13.36
N GLY A 643 -61.65 11.16 13.09
CA GLY A 643 -62.04 10.16 12.12
C GLY A 643 -61.84 10.58 10.66
N VAL A 644 -61.12 11.69 10.41
CA VAL A 644 -60.83 12.18 9.07
C VAL A 644 -59.51 11.58 8.57
N TYR A 645 -59.53 10.92 7.44
CA TYR A 645 -58.38 10.25 6.80
C TYR A 645 -58.11 10.87 5.44
N ALA A 646 -56.92 10.65 4.90
CA ALA A 646 -56.56 11.24 3.63
C ALA A 646 -55.90 10.23 2.68
N ASN A 647 -56.19 10.40 1.40
CA ASN A 647 -55.47 9.78 0.30
C ASN A 647 -54.69 10.86 -0.41
N ASP A 648 -53.48 10.57 -0.89
CA ASP A 648 -52.71 11.51 -1.65
C ASP A 648 -52.13 10.90 -2.95
N TYR A 649 -51.93 11.76 -3.94
CA TYR A 649 -51.42 11.44 -5.24
C TYR A 649 -50.38 12.48 -5.60
N GLY A 650 -49.16 12.02 -5.88
CA GLY A 650 -48.03 12.89 -6.18
C GLY A 650 -47.39 12.55 -7.54
N PHE A 651 -46.84 13.58 -8.16
CA PHE A 651 -45.98 13.46 -9.33
C PHE A 651 -44.82 14.43 -9.15
N SER A 652 -43.61 13.98 -9.45
CA SER A 652 -42.41 14.84 -9.41
C SER A 652 -41.44 14.50 -10.52
N THR A 653 -40.61 15.48 -10.85
CA THR A 653 -39.50 15.31 -11.79
C THR A 653 -38.28 15.98 -11.21
N ALA A 654 -37.12 15.38 -11.50
CA ALA A 654 -35.82 15.96 -11.20
C ALA A 654 -34.93 15.93 -12.45
N TYR A 655 -34.23 17.03 -12.66
CA TYR A 655 -33.18 17.16 -13.64
C TYR A 655 -31.84 17.26 -12.91
N THR A 656 -30.98 16.28 -13.12
CA THR A 656 -29.65 16.19 -12.52
C THR A 656 -28.61 16.42 -13.61
N PHE A 657 -28.14 17.66 -13.77
CA PHE A 657 -27.03 17.95 -14.70
C PHE A 657 -25.74 17.28 -14.26
N SER A 658 -25.51 17.24 -12.95
CA SER A 658 -24.43 16.49 -12.28
C SER A 658 -24.78 16.38 -10.80
N ASN A 659 -24.01 15.60 -10.03
CA ASN A 659 -24.14 15.56 -8.56
C ASN A 659 -23.94 16.93 -7.89
N ARG A 660 -23.43 17.92 -8.63
CA ARG A 660 -23.22 19.30 -8.13
C ARG A 660 -24.36 20.28 -8.47
N PHE A 661 -25.26 19.90 -9.37
CA PHE A 661 -26.35 20.76 -9.81
C PHE A 661 -27.59 19.91 -10.08
N GLN A 662 -28.64 20.15 -9.31
CA GLN A 662 -29.93 19.46 -9.43
C GLN A 662 -31.06 20.46 -9.30
N VAL A 663 -32.09 20.34 -10.12
CA VAL A 663 -33.32 21.08 -10.03
C VAL A 663 -34.50 20.12 -10.14
N GLY A 664 -35.56 20.37 -9.42
CA GLY A 664 -36.75 19.54 -9.49
C GLY A 664 -38.04 20.30 -9.20
N ALA A 665 -39.12 19.68 -9.59
CA ALA A 665 -40.45 20.18 -9.36
C ALA A 665 -41.38 19.01 -8.98
N GLY A 666 -42.40 19.31 -8.15
CA GLY A 666 -43.38 18.30 -7.75
C GLY A 666 -44.75 18.92 -7.58
N VAL A 667 -45.77 18.11 -7.81
CA VAL A 667 -47.18 18.41 -7.48
C VAL A 667 -47.75 17.26 -6.68
N ASN A 668 -48.57 17.56 -5.70
CA ASN A 668 -49.26 16.60 -4.87
C ASN A 668 -50.68 17.04 -4.59
N GLN A 669 -51.61 16.13 -4.59
CA GLN A 669 -52.98 16.35 -4.18
C GLN A 669 -53.37 15.39 -3.08
N MET A 670 -53.76 15.94 -1.91
CA MET A 670 -54.29 15.19 -0.79
C MET A 670 -55.79 15.44 -0.67
N LYS A 671 -56.59 14.38 -0.70
CA LYS A 671 -58.02 14.38 -0.51
C LYS A 671 -58.37 13.86 0.87
N LEU A 672 -59.02 14.66 1.69
CA LEU A 672 -59.50 14.28 3.04
C LEU A 672 -60.99 13.88 3.02
N ASP A 673 -61.38 12.97 3.88
CA ASP A 673 -62.76 12.43 3.96
C ASP A 673 -63.79 13.47 4.36
N ASP A 674 -63.38 14.58 4.97
CA ASP A 674 -64.23 15.72 5.33
C ASP A 674 -64.54 16.66 4.12
N GLY A 675 -64.14 16.27 2.92
CA GLY A 675 -64.32 17.04 1.70
C GLY A 675 -63.25 18.07 1.39
N ASN A 676 -62.29 18.26 2.27
CA ASN A 676 -61.16 19.12 1.97
C ASN A 676 -60.21 18.49 0.95
N THR A 677 -59.68 19.32 0.04
CA THR A 677 -58.66 18.94 -0.91
C THR A 677 -57.47 19.90 -0.77
N ARG A 678 -56.33 19.36 -0.44
CA ARG A 678 -55.08 20.08 -0.36
C ARG A 678 -54.25 19.84 -1.64
N LYS A 679 -53.97 20.90 -2.40
CA LYS A 679 -53.12 20.89 -3.58
C LYS A 679 -51.78 21.55 -3.25
N MET A 680 -50.70 20.85 -3.53
CA MET A 680 -49.34 21.30 -3.21
C MET A 680 -48.51 21.28 -4.49
N ALA A 681 -47.61 22.24 -4.62
CA ALA A 681 -46.60 22.28 -5.67
C ALA A 681 -45.28 22.79 -5.07
N ASN A 682 -44.20 22.28 -5.55
CA ASN A 682 -42.88 22.76 -5.15
C ASN A 682 -41.92 22.81 -6.33
N VAL A 683 -40.93 23.69 -6.25
CA VAL A 683 -39.78 23.75 -7.12
C VAL A 683 -38.57 23.92 -6.22
N TRP A 684 -37.49 23.20 -6.52
CA TRP A 684 -36.28 23.30 -5.75
C TRP A 684 -35.03 23.24 -6.66
N LEU A 685 -33.95 23.86 -6.19
CA LEU A 685 -32.62 23.88 -6.77
C LEU A 685 -31.61 23.56 -5.67
N ASN A 686 -30.68 22.64 -5.95
CA ASN A 686 -29.54 22.35 -5.09
C ASN A 686 -28.25 22.47 -5.89
N VAL A 687 -27.26 23.16 -5.33
CA VAL A 687 -25.97 23.41 -5.97
C VAL A 687 -24.86 23.21 -4.96
N GLU A 688 -23.87 22.34 -5.28
CA GLU A 688 -22.59 22.30 -4.58
C GLU A 688 -21.76 23.49 -5.07
N THR A 689 -21.73 24.55 -4.27
CA THR A 689 -21.08 25.82 -4.63
C THR A 689 -19.60 25.85 -4.32
N TYR A 690 -19.17 25.03 -3.37
CA TYR A 690 -17.77 24.91 -3.00
C TYR A 690 -17.45 23.47 -2.58
N LYS A 691 -16.32 22.96 -3.07
CA LYS A 691 -15.69 21.72 -2.60
C LYS A 691 -14.20 21.88 -2.69
N HIS A 692 -13.51 21.74 -1.56
CA HIS A 692 -12.07 21.74 -1.50
C HIS A 692 -11.58 20.90 -0.31
N ASP A 693 -10.73 19.93 -0.60
CA ASP A 693 -10.22 18.97 0.37
C ASP A 693 -11.36 18.29 1.15
N ARG A 694 -11.49 18.55 2.45
CA ARG A 694 -12.51 17.95 3.33
C ARG A 694 -13.80 18.78 3.45
N TRP A 695 -13.80 20.01 2.91
CA TRP A 695 -14.92 20.93 3.03
C TRP A 695 -15.83 20.87 1.82
N THR A 696 -17.13 20.84 2.06
CA THR A 696 -18.15 20.96 1.02
C THR A 696 -19.22 21.95 1.46
N LEU A 697 -19.66 22.83 0.58
CA LEU A 697 -20.76 23.75 0.79
C LEU A 697 -21.83 23.52 -0.27
N ASN A 698 -23.01 23.10 0.17
CA ASN A 698 -24.18 22.95 -0.66
C ASN A 698 -25.16 24.08 -0.34
N ASN A 699 -25.70 24.72 -1.37
CA ASN A 699 -26.74 25.72 -1.24
C ASN A 699 -27.98 25.30 -2.00
N GLY A 700 -29.16 25.65 -1.44
CA GLY A 700 -30.43 25.29 -2.05
C GLY A 700 -31.39 26.47 -2.02
N VAL A 701 -32.30 26.47 -2.97
CA VAL A 701 -33.49 27.36 -2.98
C VAL A 701 -34.69 26.49 -3.19
N ARG A 702 -35.72 26.71 -2.39
CA ARG A 702 -36.98 25.99 -2.49
C ARG A 702 -38.17 26.96 -2.42
N TYR A 703 -39.11 26.76 -3.32
CA TYR A 703 -40.40 27.42 -3.31
C TYR A 703 -41.50 26.38 -3.13
N ASP A 704 -42.33 26.52 -2.10
CA ASP A 704 -43.49 25.68 -1.83
C ASP A 704 -44.76 26.49 -1.96
N PHE A 705 -45.75 25.91 -2.58
CA PHE A 705 -47.10 26.43 -2.72
C PHE A 705 -48.09 25.39 -2.25
N GLN A 706 -49.06 25.80 -1.43
CA GLN A 706 -50.17 24.99 -1.01
C GLN A 706 -51.46 25.77 -1.10
N ARG A 707 -52.52 25.10 -1.54
CA ARG A 707 -53.87 25.61 -1.53
C ARG A 707 -54.82 24.53 -0.99
N ASN A 708 -55.66 24.90 -0.02
CA ASN A 708 -56.70 24.06 0.56
C ASN A 708 -58.07 24.53 0.11
N GLN A 709 -58.98 23.56 -0.01
CA GLN A 709 -60.39 23.86 -0.13
C GLN A 709 -60.89 24.21 1.30
N PHE A 710 -61.71 25.26 1.37
CA PHE A 710 -62.29 25.65 2.68
C PHE A 710 -63.26 24.58 3.18
N THR A 711 -63.10 24.19 4.45
CA THR A 711 -63.99 23.29 5.15
C THR A 711 -64.31 23.90 6.52
N PRO A 712 -65.54 24.38 6.77
CA PRO A 712 -65.88 25.05 8.02
C PRO A 712 -65.70 24.22 9.28
N SER A 713 -65.72 22.89 9.16
CA SER A 713 -65.58 21.93 10.26
C SER A 713 -64.16 21.36 10.41
N ALA A 714 -63.14 21.95 9.77
CA ALA A 714 -61.78 21.45 9.87
C ALA A 714 -61.20 21.64 11.29
N TYR A 715 -60.85 20.53 11.92
CA TYR A 715 -60.28 20.48 13.28
C TYR A 715 -58.74 20.49 13.30
N TYR A 716 -58.16 20.65 12.14
CA TYR A 716 -56.72 20.67 11.92
C TYR A 716 -56.31 21.98 11.20
N TYR A 717 -55.01 22.27 11.18
CA TYR A 717 -54.49 23.43 10.48
C TYR A 717 -54.81 23.35 8.98
N ASN A 718 -55.54 24.33 8.49
CA ASN A 718 -56.07 24.32 7.11
C ASN A 718 -56.10 25.74 6.52
N PRO A 719 -54.93 26.38 6.26
CA PRO A 719 -54.87 27.68 5.63
C PRO A 719 -55.39 27.60 4.18
N ALA A 720 -56.14 28.64 3.71
CA ALA A 720 -56.63 28.68 2.35
C ALA A 720 -55.48 28.60 1.35
N LYS A 721 -54.38 29.26 1.67
CA LYS A 721 -53.18 29.31 0.84
C LYS A 721 -51.90 29.47 1.66
N THR A 722 -50.89 28.75 1.32
CA THR A 722 -49.53 28.92 1.87
C THR A 722 -48.52 29.05 0.75
N GLN A 723 -47.56 29.98 0.89
CA GLN A 723 -46.43 30.18 0.01
C GLN A 723 -45.19 30.33 0.85
N SER A 724 -44.16 29.56 0.54
CA SER A 724 -42.88 29.61 1.22
C SER A 724 -41.73 29.70 0.19
N LEU A 725 -40.83 30.63 0.41
CA LEU A 725 -39.57 30.70 -0.28
C LEU A 725 -38.49 30.57 0.76
N GLU A 726 -37.59 29.57 0.55
CA GLU A 726 -36.52 29.23 1.48
C GLU A 726 -35.19 29.14 0.74
N PHE A 727 -34.15 29.71 1.33
CA PHE A 727 -32.76 29.48 0.99
C PHE A 727 -32.13 28.62 2.08
N SER A 728 -31.39 27.59 1.69
CA SER A 728 -30.70 26.67 2.59
C SER A 728 -29.20 26.59 2.28
N SER A 729 -28.42 26.32 3.31
CA SER A 729 -26.96 26.13 3.20
C SER A 729 -26.55 25.00 4.12
N ASP A 730 -25.75 24.06 3.62
CA ASP A 730 -25.16 22.95 4.38
C ASP A 730 -23.63 22.99 4.19
N LEU A 731 -22.93 23.41 5.23
CA LEU A 731 -21.47 23.35 5.31
C LEU A 731 -21.09 22.04 5.98
N SER A 732 -20.39 21.17 5.23
CA SER A 732 -19.94 19.88 5.75
C SER A 732 -18.41 19.77 5.78
N TYR A 733 -17.91 19.04 6.79
CA TYR A 733 -16.50 18.73 6.96
C TYR A 733 -16.34 17.23 7.15
N TYR A 734 -15.58 16.58 6.23
CA TYR A 734 -15.33 15.15 6.23
C TYR A 734 -14.06 14.82 7.00
N GLN A 735 -14.14 13.86 7.93
CA GLN A 735 -13.02 13.39 8.76
C GLN A 735 -12.93 11.87 8.73
N PRO A 736 -11.95 11.30 8.02
CA PRO A 736 -11.64 9.88 8.08
C PRO A 736 -10.83 9.55 9.33
N PHE A 737 -11.06 8.34 9.87
CA PHE A 737 -10.32 7.73 10.98
C PHE A 737 -9.78 6.37 10.55
N ASP A 738 -9.14 5.66 11.48
CA ASP A 738 -8.72 4.29 11.27
C ASP A 738 -9.88 3.30 11.38
N TYR A 739 -9.65 2.06 10.93
CA TYR A 739 -10.63 0.96 10.92
C TYR A 739 -11.86 1.21 10.04
N GLY A 740 -11.72 2.05 9.03
CA GLY A 740 -12.81 2.38 8.10
C GLY A 740 -13.91 3.25 8.72
N VAL A 741 -13.64 3.86 9.87
CA VAL A 741 -14.53 4.81 10.51
C VAL A 741 -14.42 6.16 9.82
N THR A 742 -15.57 6.79 9.52
CA THR A 742 -15.60 8.17 9.01
C THR A 742 -16.68 8.99 9.73
N LEU A 743 -16.42 10.27 9.85
CA LEU A 743 -17.35 11.25 10.39
C LEU A 743 -17.49 12.41 9.40
N THR A 744 -18.73 12.77 9.12
CA THR A 744 -19.03 14.04 8.46
C THR A 744 -19.77 14.94 9.43
N HIS A 745 -19.24 16.12 9.66
CA HIS A 745 -19.90 17.18 10.41
C HIS A 745 -20.76 18.00 9.46
N HIS A 746 -21.94 18.40 9.91
CA HIS A 746 -22.85 19.25 9.16
C HIS A 746 -23.27 20.46 10.00
N LEU A 747 -23.04 21.64 9.48
CA LEU A 747 -23.66 22.86 9.97
C LEU A 747 -24.67 23.33 8.93
N ARG A 748 -25.96 23.19 9.25
CA ARG A 748 -27.05 23.54 8.35
C ARG A 748 -27.76 24.80 8.80
N GLY A 749 -28.09 25.65 7.84
CA GLY A 749 -28.89 26.84 8.07
C GLY A 749 -29.90 27.00 6.95
N ASN A 750 -31.07 27.46 7.27
CA ASN A 750 -32.01 27.97 6.29
C ASN A 750 -32.62 29.28 6.74
N VAL A 751 -33.05 30.07 5.79
CA VAL A 751 -33.82 31.30 6.01
C VAL A 751 -34.85 31.43 4.90
N GLY A 752 -36.03 31.81 5.27
CA GLY A 752 -37.13 31.93 4.31
C GLY A 752 -38.20 32.89 4.74
N ARG A 753 -39.18 33.02 3.89
CA ARG A 753 -40.37 33.77 4.16
C ARG A 753 -41.60 32.93 3.84
N ASN A 754 -42.45 32.76 4.86
CA ASN A 754 -43.72 32.05 4.74
C ASN A 754 -44.85 33.08 4.74
N LYS A 755 -45.80 32.95 3.79
CA LYS A 755 -47.01 33.74 3.68
C LYS A 755 -48.20 32.81 3.73
N GLN A 756 -49.16 33.11 4.59
CA GLN A 756 -50.38 32.34 4.77
C GLN A 756 -51.62 33.19 4.62
N LEU A 757 -52.59 32.63 3.94
CA LEU A 757 -53.96 33.11 3.91
C LEU A 757 -54.81 32.17 4.72
N GLU A 758 -55.27 32.63 5.89
CA GLU A 758 -56.08 31.82 6.80
C GLU A 758 -57.56 32.03 6.53
N GLN A 759 -58.30 30.95 6.71
CA GLN A 759 -59.77 30.97 6.72
C GLN A 759 -60.24 30.76 8.13
N THR A 760 -60.91 31.74 8.65
CA THR A 760 -61.46 31.67 10.00
C THR A 760 -63.00 31.73 9.96
N ASN A 761 -63.63 30.79 10.64
CA ASN A 761 -65.06 30.81 10.86
C ASN A 761 -65.30 31.69 12.09
N VAL A 762 -65.51 32.98 11.92
CA VAL A 762 -65.62 33.93 13.02
C VAL A 762 -66.83 34.81 12.82
N THR A 763 -67.66 34.76 13.78
CA THR A 763 -68.71 35.78 14.07
C THR A 763 -68.10 36.88 14.95
N ASN A 764 -67.17 37.65 14.49
CA ASN A 764 -66.57 38.76 15.23
C ASN A 764 -66.83 40.11 14.54
N ASN A 765 -66.88 41.16 15.34
CA ASN A 765 -67.24 42.54 14.93
C ASN A 765 -66.46 43.19 13.79
N TRP A 766 -65.47 42.55 13.26
CA TRP A 766 -64.65 43.06 12.12
C TRP A 766 -64.91 42.32 10.76
N CYS A 767 -65.78 41.29 10.80
CA CYS A 767 -66.11 40.57 9.56
C CYS A 767 -67.62 40.19 9.61
N ASN A 768 -68.37 40.74 8.68
CA ASN A 768 -69.81 40.51 8.53
C ASN A 768 -70.23 39.30 7.74
N GLN A 769 -69.20 38.45 7.34
CA GLN A 769 -69.43 37.22 6.60
C GLN A 769 -69.29 35.99 7.51
N ASN A 770 -69.87 34.85 7.12
CA ASN A 770 -69.78 33.60 7.87
C ASN A 770 -68.34 33.05 7.97
N TRP A 771 -67.40 33.67 7.27
CA TRP A 771 -65.99 33.37 7.34
C TRP A 771 -65.14 34.56 6.81
N CYS A 772 -63.93 34.73 7.34
CA CYS A 772 -62.99 35.79 7.02
C CYS A 772 -61.66 35.25 6.60
N GLU A 773 -60.99 36.00 5.71
CA GLU A 773 -59.63 35.73 5.30
C GLU A 773 -58.66 36.66 6.03
N ARG A 774 -57.64 36.07 6.65
CA ARG A 774 -56.53 36.80 7.29
C ARG A 774 -55.20 36.49 6.61
N LYS A 775 -54.50 37.53 6.19
CA LYS A 775 -53.14 37.39 5.60
C LYS A 775 -52.09 37.52 6.70
N ASN A 776 -51.29 36.47 6.84
CA ASN A 776 -50.16 36.45 7.76
C ASN A 776 -48.87 36.21 6.99
N SER A 777 -47.77 36.79 7.44
CA SER A 777 -46.42 36.46 6.90
C SER A 777 -45.39 36.52 8.00
N ALA A 778 -44.46 35.61 7.96
CA ALA A 778 -43.31 35.55 8.88
C ALA A 778 -42.02 35.16 8.18
N THR A 779 -40.94 35.63 8.72
CA THR A 779 -39.61 35.11 8.39
C THR A 779 -39.42 33.83 9.17
N THR A 780 -39.09 32.77 8.48
CA THR A 780 -38.73 31.46 9.02
C THR A 780 -37.22 31.24 8.96
N TRP A 781 -36.68 30.52 9.86
CA TRP A 781 -35.28 30.14 9.85
C TRP A 781 -35.06 28.83 10.62
N ALA A 782 -33.97 28.11 10.31
CA ALA A 782 -33.46 27.00 11.10
C ALA A 782 -31.96 27.00 11.13
N VAL A 783 -31.41 26.54 12.24
CA VAL A 783 -29.99 26.25 12.36
C VAL A 783 -29.86 24.89 13.05
N SER A 784 -29.04 24.02 12.52
CA SER A 784 -28.76 22.72 13.12
C SER A 784 -27.30 22.32 12.97
N TYR A 785 -26.88 21.46 13.88
CA TYR A 785 -25.58 20.80 13.81
C TYR A 785 -25.80 19.29 13.93
N GLY A 786 -25.15 18.55 13.07
CA GLY A 786 -25.30 17.12 12.97
C GLY A 786 -24.02 16.40 12.60
N HIS A 787 -24.06 15.09 12.80
CA HIS A 787 -22.98 14.19 12.49
C HIS A 787 -23.49 12.97 11.73
N ASP A 788 -22.73 12.58 10.67
CA ASP A 788 -22.93 11.34 9.95
C ASP A 788 -21.70 10.44 10.17
N TRP A 789 -21.86 9.42 11.01
CA TRP A 789 -20.87 8.41 11.30
C TRP A 789 -21.05 7.20 10.38
N LYS A 790 -19.98 6.76 9.75
CA LYS A 790 -19.81 5.38 9.25
C LYS A 790 -18.88 4.66 10.21
N LEU A 791 -19.43 3.81 11.06
CA LEU A 791 -18.64 3.05 12.04
C LEU A 791 -17.86 1.90 11.40
N ASN A 792 -18.40 1.38 10.33
CA ASN A 792 -17.77 0.40 9.45
C ASN A 792 -18.58 0.28 8.14
N LYS A 793 -18.25 -0.68 7.28
CA LYS A 793 -18.97 -0.93 6.02
C LYS A 793 -20.44 -1.35 6.18
N LYS A 794 -20.86 -1.71 7.40
CA LYS A 794 -22.20 -2.24 7.68
C LYS A 794 -23.04 -1.33 8.56
N ILE A 795 -22.44 -0.47 9.38
CA ILE A 795 -23.15 0.32 10.40
C ILE A 795 -22.88 1.79 10.15
N SER A 796 -23.96 2.56 10.00
CA SER A 796 -23.93 4.02 10.00
C SER A 796 -24.92 4.57 11.03
N LEU A 797 -24.54 5.67 11.67
CA LEU A 797 -25.32 6.40 12.65
C LEU A 797 -25.27 7.88 12.28
N SER A 798 -26.43 8.51 12.12
CA SER A 798 -26.50 9.95 11.98
C SER A 798 -27.35 10.57 13.08
N TYR A 799 -27.00 11.75 13.51
CA TYR A 799 -27.83 12.54 14.42
C TYR A 799 -27.66 14.03 14.16
N GLU A 800 -28.73 14.76 14.42
CA GLU A 800 -28.83 16.20 14.23
C GLU A 800 -29.64 16.82 15.38
N ILE A 801 -29.20 17.95 15.87
CA ILE A 801 -29.92 18.80 16.80
C ILE A 801 -30.02 20.20 16.24
N GLY A 802 -31.18 20.82 16.41
CA GLY A 802 -31.38 22.15 15.84
C GLY A 802 -32.50 22.93 16.51
N ARG A 803 -32.58 24.18 16.10
CA ARG A 803 -33.63 25.11 16.47
C ARG A 803 -34.18 25.79 15.24
N LYS A 804 -35.51 25.92 15.17
CA LYS A 804 -36.16 26.53 14.01
C LYS A 804 -37.26 27.47 14.46
N LYS A 805 -37.52 28.48 13.65
CA LYS A 805 -38.68 29.34 13.71
C LYS A 805 -39.55 29.02 12.52
N ASN A 806 -40.76 28.50 12.81
CA ASN A 806 -41.77 28.19 11.81
C ASN A 806 -42.98 29.12 11.93
N MET A 807 -43.82 29.11 10.93
CA MET A 807 -45.14 29.69 10.98
C MET A 807 -46.16 28.57 11.01
N TYR A 808 -46.98 28.54 12.04
CA TYR A 808 -48.05 27.58 12.21
C TYR A 808 -49.33 28.31 12.70
N ASP A 809 -50.50 27.98 12.15
CA ASP A 809 -51.77 28.66 12.46
C ASP A 809 -51.67 30.22 12.45
N GLY A 810 -50.89 30.77 11.53
CA GLY A 810 -50.68 32.22 11.42
C GLY A 810 -49.77 32.86 12.45
N VAL A 811 -49.22 32.07 13.35
CA VAL A 811 -48.31 32.49 14.44
C VAL A 811 -46.91 31.93 14.17
N SER A 812 -45.89 32.75 14.47
CA SER A 812 -44.50 32.26 14.47
C SER A 812 -44.22 31.54 15.78
N GLU A 813 -43.72 30.34 15.70
CA GLU A 813 -43.32 29.53 16.86
C GLU A 813 -41.86 29.10 16.76
N MET A 814 -41.20 28.98 17.90
CA MET A 814 -39.87 28.45 18.04
C MET A 814 -39.95 26.98 18.40
N ASN A 815 -39.12 26.15 17.75
CA ASN A 815 -39.10 24.72 17.97
C ASN A 815 -37.65 24.21 18.07
N ASN A 816 -37.35 23.45 19.12
CA ASN A 816 -36.11 22.66 19.19
C ASN A 816 -36.43 21.27 18.67
N TYR A 817 -35.52 20.73 17.88
CA TYR A 817 -35.69 19.38 17.31
C TYR A 817 -34.40 18.57 17.36
N GLY A 818 -34.53 17.26 17.32
CA GLY A 818 -33.43 16.33 17.18
C GLY A 818 -33.86 15.10 16.38
N ASN A 819 -32.96 14.59 15.61
CA ASN A 819 -33.16 13.37 14.83
C ASN A 819 -31.97 12.43 15.05
N VAL A 820 -32.24 11.13 15.12
CA VAL A 820 -31.24 10.08 15.19
C VAL A 820 -31.65 9.00 14.18
N ASN A 821 -30.70 8.58 13.32
CA ASN A 821 -30.90 7.51 12.36
C ASN A 821 -29.77 6.48 12.50
N LEU A 822 -30.16 5.22 12.64
CA LEU A 822 -29.23 4.07 12.62
C LEU A 822 -29.52 3.22 11.38
N SER A 823 -28.50 2.83 10.66
CA SER A 823 -28.61 1.88 9.56
C SER A 823 -27.59 0.74 9.75
N VAL A 824 -28.07 -0.50 9.67
CA VAL A 824 -27.27 -1.71 9.78
C VAL A 824 -27.52 -2.58 8.55
N SER A 825 -26.44 -2.93 7.81
CA SER A 825 -26.49 -3.85 6.67
C SER A 825 -25.95 -5.23 7.07
N PHE A 826 -26.61 -6.31 6.62
CA PHE A 826 -26.26 -7.70 7.00
C PHE A 826 -26.28 -8.67 5.81
#